data_8e5861f4f4d2c897c6d925389791bcf5
#
_entry.id   8e5861f4f4d2c897c6d925389791bcf5
#
_cell.length_a   1.000
_cell.length_b   1.000
_cell.length_c   1.000
_cell.angle_alpha   90.00
_cell.angle_beta   90.00
_cell.angle_gamma   90.00
#
_symmetry.space_group_name_H-M   'P 1'
#
loop_
_entity.id
_entity.type
_entity.pdbx_description
1 polymer ?
#
loop_
_entity_poly.entity_id
_entity_poly.type
_entity_poly.pdbx_seq_one_letter_code
_entity_poly.pdbx_strand_id
1 'polypeptide(L)'
;MRPALGVPFLVVLLLASSWSYSNGETIEQWMRDNAIIVESEEKTPILNLQQQEKWLVLIVDFEQSPADSAWGPVQARNILQESAVDYIEQISGGQSSVEIIVADDVTRASGNLADYGSDVNGQRDVDEDGDFLPMALAQEAIESHISTVNWSQYDLDGDGWVDRLLILHTTKGQEENTGSSDRIWSHYTTFREPIEVSKNLKVGHYTMSSLRTGSSGIGTMLHEMLHQMGSLDLYPVHDTFQTHQWKGVGDWDIMASGNWNGGGSWPALPTAASLELIGAMRQQNMDLQWPSSAIAPCIGPSIQMTGMSEGGNTLKIQISQSEVVWLEYRSNSGFDSHLPGSGLLVTYQDKSVGDVEQNELNRDPKQPWLSVIEADGRNDMTSGTNSGEASDLFNSGSFGADGVKIYDHDGVLVPWIATVEHNEELFVNFTAPNCSPSIDIDLQDHGYVTLPDDEFTFTATGSENCLMELDLVLSDGNQISFANPSDAQMTAGTKQFSAIIQGNRSPQSQSTLTGSISCGSSYFEINTMLLTLGKIPIPSEIFGKINTDQQQQISVEIDSIGNFSNSFRVEINGPLSRITETSDEIFLDESSQLVIDIDPKGLLSDGMIINGEIVLVSFSGHRWEYPVEFVAKSDTSEMEKLRQPSNMLALAGALAMLWTILGMRDSINKKKNLVLIETTNTQDDDTASEQINIVSVEEEVPELDSWGRLID
;
A
#
# COMPACT_ATOMS: atom_id res chain seq x y z
N MET A 1 -11.37 1.79 60.35
CA MET A 1 -12.24 2.96 59.99
C MET A 1 -13.15 3.28 61.17
N ARG A 2 -13.40 4.55 61.47
CA ARG A 2 -14.40 4.92 62.47
C ARG A 2 -15.78 4.49 61.96
N PRO A 3 -16.65 3.78 62.77
CA PRO A 3 -17.93 3.28 62.29
C PRO A 3 -18.84 4.34 61.67
N ALA A 4 -18.72 5.58 62.12
CA ALA A 4 -19.49 6.72 61.59
C ALA A 4 -19.15 7.13 60.16
N LEU A 5 -17.95 6.77 59.62
CA LEU A 5 -17.54 7.01 58.24
C LEU A 5 -17.67 5.75 57.35
N GLY A 6 -17.80 4.56 57.95
CA GLY A 6 -17.91 3.33 57.21
C GLY A 6 -19.28 3.13 56.55
N VAL A 7 -20.36 3.56 57.21
CA VAL A 7 -21.72 3.41 56.69
C VAL A 7 -21.96 4.26 55.42
N PRO A 8 -21.64 5.59 55.40
CA PRO A 8 -21.80 6.36 54.18
C PRO A 8 -20.90 5.86 53.05
N PHE A 9 -19.67 5.39 53.34
CA PHE A 9 -18.77 4.81 52.31
C PHE A 9 -19.35 3.52 51.71
N LEU A 10 -19.95 2.65 52.52
CA LEU A 10 -20.69 1.45 52.07
C LEU A 10 -21.86 1.80 51.15
N VAL A 11 -22.63 2.84 51.51
CA VAL A 11 -23.75 3.29 50.68
C VAL A 11 -23.26 3.80 49.33
N VAL A 12 -22.17 4.58 49.31
CA VAL A 12 -21.58 5.07 48.08
C VAL A 12 -21.08 3.90 47.20
N LEU A 13 -20.41 2.91 47.78
CA LEU A 13 -19.94 1.75 47.05
C LEU A 13 -21.09 0.91 46.49
N LEU A 14 -22.17 0.77 47.26
CA LEU A 14 -23.35 0.04 46.83
C LEU A 14 -24.07 0.75 45.67
N LEU A 15 -24.18 2.07 45.74
CA LEU A 15 -24.74 2.88 44.64
C LEU A 15 -23.85 2.82 43.40
N ALA A 16 -22.52 2.93 43.54
CA ALA A 16 -21.57 2.86 42.43
C ALA A 16 -21.57 1.47 41.78
N SER A 17 -21.60 0.38 42.58
CA SER A 17 -21.67 -0.98 42.05
C SER A 17 -23.00 -1.24 41.31
N SER A 18 -24.12 -0.78 41.90
CA SER A 18 -25.43 -0.92 41.26
C SER A 18 -25.54 -0.10 40.01
N TRP A 19 -25.01 1.11 40.01
CA TRP A 19 -24.98 1.97 38.82
C TRP A 19 -24.11 1.36 37.72
N SER A 20 -22.89 0.88 38.05
CA SER A 20 -21.98 0.26 37.10
C SER A 20 -22.62 -1.00 36.46
N TYR A 21 -23.28 -1.84 37.28
CA TYR A 21 -23.96 -3.02 36.75
C TYR A 21 -25.15 -2.65 35.83
N SER A 22 -25.90 -1.59 36.17
CA SER A 22 -27.10 -1.20 35.43
C SER A 22 -26.76 -0.35 34.17
N ASN A 23 -25.55 0.20 34.06
CA ASN A 23 -25.14 1.06 32.96
C ASN A 23 -23.89 0.51 32.23
N GLY A 24 -23.84 -0.83 32.10
CA GLY A 24 -22.73 -1.53 31.47
C GLY A 24 -22.44 -1.01 30.07
N GLU A 25 -23.43 -0.89 29.21
CA GLU A 25 -23.29 -0.37 27.85
C GLU A 25 -22.72 1.04 27.81
N THR A 26 -23.16 1.92 28.73
CA THR A 26 -22.65 3.31 28.79
C THR A 26 -21.19 3.36 29.24
N ILE A 27 -20.79 2.48 30.17
CA ILE A 27 -19.40 2.38 30.64
C ILE A 27 -18.52 1.80 29.55
N GLU A 28 -18.99 0.78 28.87
CA GLU A 28 -18.23 0.16 27.75
C GLU A 28 -18.11 1.08 26.55
N GLN A 29 -19.18 1.83 26.25
CA GLN A 29 -19.12 2.85 25.21
C GLN A 29 -18.16 4.00 25.59
N TRP A 30 -18.23 4.48 26.85
CA TRP A 30 -17.28 5.48 27.33
C TRP A 30 -15.83 4.96 27.35
N MET A 31 -15.63 3.67 27.67
CA MET A 31 -14.30 3.07 27.61
C MET A 31 -13.85 2.84 26.18
N ARG A 32 -14.74 2.52 25.22
CA ARG A 32 -14.42 2.48 23.77
C ARG A 32 -14.04 3.86 23.25
N ASP A 33 -14.82 4.88 23.60
CA ASP A 33 -14.57 6.27 23.18
C ASP A 33 -13.29 6.87 23.81
N ASN A 34 -12.80 6.28 24.91
CA ASN A 34 -11.61 6.73 25.64
C ASN A 34 -10.54 5.63 25.78
N ALA A 35 -10.80 4.42 25.30
CA ALA A 35 -9.75 3.44 25.14
C ALA A 35 -8.87 3.97 23.99
N ILE A 36 -7.59 4.15 24.30
CA ILE A 36 -6.58 4.05 23.24
C ILE A 36 -6.72 2.60 22.79
N ILE A 37 -7.50 2.39 21.73
CA ILE A 37 -7.50 1.14 21.00
C ILE A 37 -6.04 1.05 20.55
N VAL A 38 -5.33 0.03 21.02
CA VAL A 38 -4.13 -0.43 20.31
C VAL A 38 -4.71 -1.05 19.05
N GLU A 39 -5.06 -0.18 18.11
CA GLU A 39 -5.37 -0.58 16.76
C GLU A 39 -4.20 -1.40 16.27
N SER A 40 -4.49 -2.56 15.72
CA SER A 40 -3.58 -3.26 14.82
C SER A 40 -2.85 -2.23 14.00
N GLU A 41 -1.53 -2.19 14.12
CA GLU A 41 -0.59 -1.28 13.44
C GLU A 41 -1.31 -0.29 12.52
N GLU A 42 -1.67 0.87 13.07
CA GLU A 42 -2.27 1.94 12.29
C GLU A 42 -1.26 2.21 11.20
N LYS A 43 -1.53 1.75 9.96
CA LYS A 43 -0.64 2.03 8.84
C LYS A 43 -0.52 3.55 8.81
N THR A 44 0.67 4.05 8.93
CA THR A 44 0.92 5.49 8.81
C THR A 44 0.35 5.93 7.47
N PRO A 45 -0.61 6.85 7.43
CA PRO A 45 -1.17 7.30 6.18
C PRO A 45 -0.09 7.98 5.34
N ILE A 46 -0.18 7.82 4.04
CA ILE A 46 0.70 8.50 3.08
C ILE A 46 -0.15 9.49 2.31
N LEU A 47 0.20 10.75 2.40
CA LEU A 47 -0.45 11.82 1.67
C LEU A 47 0.24 12.04 0.32
N ASN A 48 -0.50 11.95 -0.77
CA ASN A 48 0.00 12.27 -2.10
C ASN A 48 0.46 13.73 -2.22
N LEU A 49 1.16 14.06 -3.31
CA LEU A 49 1.66 15.40 -3.61
C LEU A 49 0.55 16.45 -3.52
N GLN A 50 0.76 17.48 -2.73
CA GLN A 50 -0.18 18.58 -2.50
C GLN A 50 0.16 19.79 -3.38
N GLN A 51 -0.81 20.66 -3.62
CA GLN A 51 -0.56 21.95 -4.31
C GLN A 51 0.38 22.87 -3.52
N GLN A 52 0.33 22.78 -2.20
CA GLN A 52 1.22 23.50 -1.29
C GLN A 52 1.88 22.50 -0.35
N GLU A 53 3.06 22.07 -0.74
CA GLU A 53 3.91 21.20 0.07
C GLU A 53 4.62 22.02 1.15
N LYS A 54 4.80 21.41 2.31
CA LYS A 54 5.56 22.00 3.39
C LYS A 54 6.42 20.96 4.07
N TRP A 55 7.73 21.13 3.96
CA TRP A 55 8.69 20.15 4.46
C TRP A 55 9.38 20.65 5.72
N LEU A 56 9.36 19.84 6.78
CA LEU A 56 10.18 20.04 7.96
C LEU A 56 11.51 19.33 7.78
N VAL A 57 12.59 20.05 8.04
CA VAL A 57 13.95 19.49 8.00
C VAL A 57 14.61 19.68 9.37
N LEU A 58 15.00 18.56 9.97
CA LEU A 58 15.76 18.52 11.21
C LEU A 58 17.22 18.14 10.93
N ILE A 59 18.14 18.72 11.67
CA ILE A 59 19.56 18.43 11.54
C ILE A 59 20.04 17.66 12.77
N VAL A 60 20.76 16.56 12.52
CA VAL A 60 21.42 15.77 13.57
C VAL A 60 22.92 15.78 13.35
N ASP A 61 23.67 16.03 14.41
CA ASP A 61 25.11 15.96 14.37
C ASP A 61 25.67 14.98 15.40
N PHE A 62 26.96 14.65 15.27
CA PHE A 62 27.66 13.73 16.13
C PHE A 62 28.87 14.44 16.78
N GLU A 63 29.34 13.95 17.92
CA GLU A 63 30.52 14.51 18.56
C GLU A 63 31.72 14.54 17.61
N GLN A 64 31.86 13.51 16.77
CA GLN A 64 32.96 13.37 15.81
C GLN A 64 32.73 14.17 14.52
N SER A 65 31.53 14.62 14.26
CA SER A 65 31.14 15.41 13.08
C SER A 65 30.11 16.47 13.47
N PRO A 66 30.51 17.46 14.29
CA PRO A 66 29.58 18.49 14.72
C PRO A 66 29.13 19.38 13.56
N ALA A 67 27.89 19.85 13.63
CA ALA A 67 27.39 20.82 12.69
C ALA A 67 28.21 22.11 12.71
N ASP A 68 28.49 22.64 11.55
CA ASP A 68 29.24 23.90 11.36
C ASP A 68 28.63 24.72 10.22
N SER A 69 29.34 25.78 9.79
CA SER A 69 28.87 26.64 8.71
C SER A 69 28.82 25.98 7.33
N ALA A 70 29.58 24.88 7.13
CA ALA A 70 29.58 24.12 5.88
C ALA A 70 28.57 22.97 5.89
N TRP A 71 28.30 22.42 7.06
CA TRP A 71 27.45 21.23 7.23
C TRP A 71 26.48 21.43 8.40
N GLY A 72 25.50 22.28 8.21
CA GLY A 72 24.50 22.63 9.23
C GLY A 72 23.24 23.24 8.62
N PRO A 73 22.34 23.84 9.41
CA PRO A 73 21.04 24.32 8.96
C PRO A 73 21.09 25.29 7.78
N VAL A 74 22.10 26.17 7.74
CA VAL A 74 22.25 27.15 6.65
C VAL A 74 22.56 26.47 5.31
N GLN A 75 23.46 25.50 5.34
CA GLN A 75 23.83 24.75 4.13
C GLN A 75 22.69 23.84 3.66
N ALA A 76 22.01 23.17 4.59
CA ALA A 76 20.82 22.37 4.26
C ALA A 76 19.74 23.23 3.56
N ARG A 77 19.50 24.42 4.09
CA ARG A 77 18.55 25.38 3.52
C ARG A 77 18.95 25.80 2.10
N ASN A 78 20.22 26.09 1.87
CA ASN A 78 20.69 26.49 0.54
C ASN A 78 20.54 25.34 -0.47
N ILE A 79 20.99 24.13 -0.16
CA ILE A 79 20.94 22.96 -1.05
C ILE A 79 19.49 22.64 -1.42
N LEU A 80 18.59 22.60 -0.44
CA LEU A 80 17.21 22.23 -0.68
C LEU A 80 16.44 23.32 -1.42
N GLN A 81 16.68 24.61 -1.13
CA GLN A 81 16.01 25.69 -1.84
C GLN A 81 16.48 25.83 -3.30
N GLU A 82 17.72 25.52 -3.59
CA GLU A 82 18.26 25.59 -4.96
C GLU A 82 17.76 24.44 -5.85
N SER A 83 17.36 23.30 -5.27
CA SER A 83 17.10 22.10 -6.06
C SER A 83 15.71 21.50 -5.80
N ALA A 84 15.30 21.33 -4.54
CA ALA A 84 14.05 20.65 -4.23
C ALA A 84 12.82 21.48 -4.63
N VAL A 85 12.91 22.82 -4.55
CA VAL A 85 11.81 23.69 -4.98
C VAL A 85 11.55 23.55 -6.48
N ASP A 86 12.62 23.66 -7.30
CA ASP A 86 12.50 23.54 -8.74
C ASP A 86 12.10 22.11 -9.16
N TYR A 87 12.53 21.10 -8.40
CA TYR A 87 12.16 19.71 -8.67
C TYR A 87 10.67 19.48 -8.46
N ILE A 88 10.10 19.92 -7.35
CA ILE A 88 8.66 19.81 -7.05
C ILE A 88 7.82 20.59 -8.07
N GLU A 89 8.28 21.75 -8.49
CA GLU A 89 7.63 22.51 -9.57
C GLU A 89 7.62 21.72 -10.87
N GLN A 90 8.74 21.11 -11.27
CA GLN A 90 8.84 20.37 -12.51
C GLN A 90 8.03 19.06 -12.48
N ILE A 91 8.06 18.26 -11.40
CA ILE A 91 7.27 17.03 -11.32
C ILE A 91 5.77 17.29 -11.35
N SER A 92 5.33 18.42 -10.82
CA SER A 92 3.91 18.81 -10.81
C SER A 92 3.46 19.54 -12.07
N GLY A 93 4.40 19.86 -12.99
CA GLY A 93 4.09 20.73 -14.13
C GLY A 93 3.68 22.14 -13.72
N GLY A 94 4.27 22.66 -12.65
CA GLY A 94 3.99 24.00 -12.10
C GLY A 94 2.70 24.10 -11.25
N GLN A 95 2.08 22.97 -10.89
CA GLN A 95 0.84 22.95 -10.11
C GLN A 95 1.09 22.91 -8.60
N SER A 96 2.28 22.50 -8.18
CA SER A 96 2.67 22.40 -6.78
C SER A 96 3.85 23.32 -6.50
N SER A 97 3.89 23.85 -5.28
CA SER A 97 5.00 24.60 -4.72
C SER A 97 5.37 24.04 -3.36
N VAL A 98 6.63 24.19 -2.94
CA VAL A 98 7.10 23.68 -1.65
C VAL A 98 7.72 24.80 -0.79
N GLU A 99 7.32 24.85 0.46
CA GLU A 99 7.98 25.63 1.51
C GLU A 99 8.86 24.68 2.35
N ILE A 100 10.17 24.91 2.37
CA ILE A 100 11.11 24.08 3.11
C ILE A 100 11.57 24.83 4.35
N ILE A 101 11.30 24.28 5.52
CA ILE A 101 11.64 24.87 6.81
C ILE A 101 12.68 23.99 7.49
N VAL A 102 13.90 24.50 7.55
CA VAL A 102 15.01 23.87 8.26
C VAL A 102 15.07 24.42 9.67
N ALA A 103 14.95 23.58 10.68
CA ALA A 103 15.11 23.97 12.08
C ALA A 103 16.50 24.58 12.32
N ASP A 104 16.57 25.65 13.11
CA ASP A 104 17.85 26.30 13.44
C ASP A 104 18.60 25.52 14.53
N ASP A 105 17.88 24.84 15.41
CA ASP A 105 18.45 24.00 16.45
C ASP A 105 18.95 22.68 15.86
N VAL A 106 20.08 22.21 16.32
CA VAL A 106 20.71 20.95 15.89
C VAL A 106 20.64 19.94 17.01
N THR A 107 20.14 18.75 16.73
CA THR A 107 20.15 17.65 17.69
C THR A 107 21.55 17.03 17.75
N ARG A 108 22.16 16.98 18.92
CA ARG A 108 23.36 16.19 19.17
C ARG A 108 22.96 14.76 19.47
N ALA A 109 23.34 13.82 18.59
CA ALA A 109 23.15 12.38 18.80
C ALA A 109 23.77 11.94 20.15
N SER A 110 23.06 11.12 20.90
CA SER A 110 23.51 10.61 22.18
C SER A 110 24.63 9.56 22.05
N GLY A 111 24.67 8.84 20.91
CA GLY A 111 25.66 7.83 20.54
C GLY A 111 26.62 8.28 19.45
N ASN A 112 27.49 7.37 19.05
CA ASN A 112 28.38 7.53 17.90
C ASN A 112 27.66 7.12 16.61
N LEU A 113 28.21 7.47 15.44
CA LEU A 113 27.64 7.09 14.16
C LEU A 113 27.39 5.58 14.02
N ALA A 114 28.33 4.74 14.44
CA ALA A 114 28.21 3.28 14.39
C ALA A 114 27.08 2.73 15.28
N ASP A 115 26.64 3.47 16.29
CA ASP A 115 25.52 3.06 17.14
C ASP A 115 24.16 3.17 16.39
N TYR A 116 24.14 3.85 15.24
CA TYR A 116 22.95 4.07 14.41
C TYR A 116 23.10 3.59 12.96
N GLY A 117 24.30 3.19 12.52
CA GLY A 117 24.60 2.85 11.15
C GLY A 117 25.42 1.57 10.99
N SER A 118 25.36 0.64 11.94
CA SER A 118 26.10 -0.62 11.85
C SER A 118 25.38 -1.64 10.97
N ASP A 119 26.18 -2.37 10.16
CA ASP A 119 25.70 -3.49 9.36
C ASP A 119 25.97 -4.82 10.06
N VAL A 120 24.97 -5.69 10.12
CA VAL A 120 25.11 -7.04 10.71
C VAL A 120 24.65 -8.10 9.69
N ASN A 121 25.48 -9.11 9.46
CA ASN A 121 25.20 -10.25 8.56
C ASN A 121 24.80 -9.87 7.13
N GLY A 122 25.28 -8.72 6.65
CA GLY A 122 24.94 -8.21 5.30
C GLY A 122 23.62 -7.44 5.24
N GLN A 123 22.92 -7.27 6.35
CA GLN A 123 21.82 -6.34 6.50
C GLN A 123 22.35 -4.99 6.94
N ARG A 124 21.82 -3.91 6.36
CA ARG A 124 22.25 -2.55 6.63
C ARG A 124 21.53 -1.98 7.84
N ASP A 125 22.27 -1.17 8.61
CA ASP A 125 21.75 -0.36 9.71
C ASP A 125 20.92 -1.14 10.73
N VAL A 126 21.32 -2.39 11.05
CA VAL A 126 20.63 -3.23 12.02
C VAL A 126 21.58 -3.71 13.13
N ASP A 127 21.02 -4.01 14.27
CA ASP A 127 21.75 -4.67 15.35
C ASP A 127 21.76 -6.22 15.22
N GLU A 128 22.29 -6.91 16.25
CA GLU A 128 22.33 -8.39 16.29
C GLU A 128 20.92 -9.02 16.37
N ASP A 129 19.93 -8.30 16.88
CA ASP A 129 18.53 -8.72 17.01
C ASP A 129 17.70 -8.39 15.77
N GLY A 130 18.27 -7.63 14.81
CA GLY A 130 17.64 -7.20 13.56
C GLY A 130 16.80 -5.93 13.72
N ASP A 131 16.97 -5.19 14.81
CA ASP A 131 16.30 -3.90 14.97
C ASP A 131 17.00 -2.81 14.17
N PHE A 132 16.19 -1.98 13.49
CA PHE A 132 16.67 -0.92 12.60
C PHE A 132 17.17 0.27 13.42
N LEU A 133 18.49 0.47 13.43
CA LEU A 133 19.21 1.40 14.30
C LEU A 133 18.92 2.89 14.03
N PRO A 134 18.78 3.39 12.76
CA PRO A 134 18.55 4.80 12.51
C PRO A 134 17.24 5.34 13.09
N MET A 135 16.28 4.47 13.37
CA MET A 135 15.00 4.84 14.00
C MET A 135 15.21 5.52 15.36
N ALA A 136 16.18 5.05 16.15
CA ALA A 136 16.51 5.67 17.43
C ALA A 136 17.05 7.09 17.25
N LEU A 137 17.89 7.33 16.22
CA LEU A 137 18.38 8.67 15.90
C LEU A 137 17.27 9.62 15.45
N ALA A 138 16.34 9.11 14.64
CA ALA A 138 15.17 9.86 14.21
C ALA A 138 14.28 10.23 15.40
N GLN A 139 14.08 9.31 16.34
CA GLN A 139 13.34 9.58 17.58
C GLN A 139 14.02 10.67 18.40
N GLU A 140 15.34 10.62 18.62
CA GLU A 140 16.10 11.67 19.32
C GLU A 140 15.92 13.04 18.63
N ALA A 141 15.96 13.09 17.30
CA ALA A 141 15.75 14.31 16.54
C ALA A 141 14.36 14.90 16.76
N ILE A 142 13.32 14.07 16.67
CA ILE A 142 11.94 14.51 16.87
C ILE A 142 11.72 14.97 18.31
N GLU A 143 12.11 14.17 19.30
CA GLU A 143 11.91 14.47 20.72
C GLU A 143 12.58 15.79 21.15
N SER A 144 13.77 16.09 20.62
CA SER A 144 14.47 17.35 20.91
C SER A 144 13.75 18.57 20.36
N HIS A 145 12.88 18.41 19.36
CA HIS A 145 12.16 19.49 18.69
C HIS A 145 10.67 19.58 19.05
N ILE A 146 10.15 18.72 19.95
CA ILE A 146 8.73 18.73 20.33
C ILE A 146 8.28 20.12 20.81
N SER A 147 9.11 20.81 21.58
CA SER A 147 8.76 22.11 22.18
C SER A 147 9.11 23.32 21.33
N THR A 148 9.93 23.17 20.30
CA THR A 148 10.46 24.30 19.50
C THR A 148 9.82 24.40 18.12
N VAL A 149 9.34 23.28 17.57
CA VAL A 149 8.68 23.21 16.27
C VAL A 149 7.16 23.32 16.44
N ASN A 150 6.53 24.07 15.56
CA ASN A 150 5.07 24.07 15.43
C ASN A 150 4.65 22.94 14.46
N TRP A 151 4.56 21.73 14.98
CA TRP A 151 4.31 20.52 14.22
C TRP A 151 3.00 20.52 13.41
N SER A 152 1.95 21.22 13.89
CA SER A 152 0.66 21.29 13.20
C SER A 152 0.69 21.96 11.82
N GLN A 153 1.80 22.58 11.44
CA GLN A 153 1.96 23.14 10.11
C GLN A 153 2.36 22.10 9.06
N TYR A 154 2.74 20.89 9.50
CA TYR A 154 3.21 19.80 8.66
C TYR A 154 2.22 18.64 8.59
N ASP A 155 1.07 18.80 9.18
CA ASP A 155 -0.16 18.03 8.98
C ASP A 155 -0.95 18.77 7.90
N LEU A 156 -0.74 18.38 6.64
CA LEU A 156 -1.17 19.16 5.47
C LEU A 156 -2.65 18.97 5.14
N ASP A 157 -3.22 17.83 5.52
CA ASP A 157 -4.64 17.50 5.27
C ASP A 157 -5.49 17.53 6.55
N GLY A 158 -4.87 17.65 7.73
CA GLY A 158 -5.56 17.76 9.01
C GLY A 158 -5.99 16.43 9.61
N ASP A 159 -5.36 15.33 9.22
CA ASP A 159 -5.69 13.98 9.69
C ASP A 159 -5.03 13.60 11.04
N GLY A 160 -4.13 14.43 11.52
CA GLY A 160 -3.40 14.25 12.78
C GLY A 160 -2.05 13.54 12.61
N TRP A 161 -1.53 13.51 11.40
CA TRP A 161 -0.20 12.99 11.10
C TRP A 161 0.68 14.04 10.46
N VAL A 162 1.97 13.96 10.73
CA VAL A 162 2.98 14.78 10.06
C VAL A 162 3.33 14.13 8.72
N ASP A 163 3.09 14.85 7.63
CA ASP A 163 3.20 14.31 6.27
C ASP A 163 4.60 14.36 5.69
N ARG A 164 5.41 15.35 6.06
CA ARG A 164 6.73 15.57 5.44
C ARG A 164 7.79 15.87 6.47
N LEU A 165 8.67 14.91 6.71
CA LEU A 165 9.79 15.04 7.63
C LEU A 165 11.08 14.51 7.01
N LEU A 166 12.07 15.40 6.84
CA LEU A 166 13.42 15.07 6.41
C LEU A 166 14.39 15.29 7.57
N ILE A 167 15.18 14.27 7.90
CA ILE A 167 16.24 14.35 8.90
C ILE A 167 17.58 14.22 8.17
N LEU A 168 18.43 15.22 8.34
CA LEU A 168 19.75 15.28 7.71
C LEU A 168 20.84 15.12 8.76
N HIS A 169 21.70 14.13 8.58
CA HIS A 169 22.86 13.95 9.46
C HIS A 169 24.13 14.55 8.85
N THR A 170 25.04 15.02 9.72
CA THR A 170 26.28 15.72 9.33
C THR A 170 27.44 14.79 8.99
N THR A 171 27.22 13.49 8.91
CA THR A 171 28.22 12.51 8.52
C THR A 171 28.05 12.09 7.07
N LYS A 172 29.01 11.36 6.51
CA LYS A 172 28.90 10.79 5.17
C LYS A 172 27.92 9.63 5.16
N GLY A 173 27.10 9.55 4.13
CA GLY A 173 26.20 8.43 3.89
C GLY A 173 26.96 7.14 3.49
N GLN A 174 26.31 6.00 3.67
CA GLN A 174 26.89 4.70 3.27
C GLN A 174 26.83 4.55 1.73
N GLU A 175 25.89 5.17 1.05
CA GLU A 175 25.74 5.19 -0.41
C GLU A 175 26.95 5.77 -1.13
N GLU A 176 27.72 6.67 -0.50
CA GLU A 176 28.97 7.17 -1.05
C GLU A 176 30.10 6.13 -1.05
N ASN A 177 30.03 5.15 -0.17
CA ASN A 177 30.98 4.04 -0.08
C ASN A 177 30.29 2.81 0.53
N THR A 178 29.70 2.02 -0.31
CA THR A 178 28.96 0.80 0.06
C THR A 178 29.76 -0.26 0.83
N GLY A 179 31.08 -0.12 0.91
CA GLY A 179 31.94 -0.96 1.76
C GLY A 179 32.10 -0.48 3.19
N SER A 180 31.50 0.65 3.58
CA SER A 180 31.54 1.16 4.95
C SER A 180 30.36 0.61 5.74
N SER A 181 30.62 -0.27 6.68
CA SER A 181 29.59 -0.92 7.52
C SER A 181 29.31 -0.19 8.84
N ASP A 182 29.66 1.09 8.92
CA ASP A 182 29.54 1.93 10.10
C ASP A 182 28.91 3.30 9.79
N ARG A 183 28.18 3.40 8.68
CA ARG A 183 27.50 4.62 8.21
C ARG A 183 26.05 4.34 7.97
N ILE A 184 25.24 5.37 8.16
CA ILE A 184 23.80 5.32 7.89
C ILE A 184 23.58 5.35 6.37
N TRP A 185 22.78 4.41 5.87
CA TRP A 185 22.22 4.42 4.51
C TRP A 185 21.03 5.38 4.46
N SER A 186 20.95 6.22 3.44
CA SER A 186 19.78 7.08 3.23
C SER A 186 18.54 6.22 3.02
N HIS A 187 17.43 6.57 3.67
CA HIS A 187 16.21 5.77 3.68
C HIS A 187 14.96 6.57 4.01
N TYR A 188 13.84 6.08 3.54
CA TYR A 188 12.51 6.33 4.06
C TYR A 188 12.08 5.14 4.93
N THR A 189 11.44 5.37 6.06
CA THR A 189 10.84 4.30 6.87
C THR A 189 9.70 4.81 7.76
N THR A 190 8.89 3.88 8.27
CA THR A 190 7.82 4.13 9.23
C THR A 190 8.24 3.71 10.63
N PHE A 191 7.82 4.46 11.64
CA PHE A 191 8.00 4.05 13.03
C PHE A 191 7.11 2.86 13.36
N ARG A 192 7.64 1.90 14.12
CA ARG A 192 6.82 0.80 14.68
C ARG A 192 5.74 1.34 15.61
N GLU A 193 6.08 2.34 16.42
CA GLU A 193 5.16 3.09 17.25
C GLU A 193 5.30 4.57 16.90
N PRO A 194 4.23 5.22 16.41
CA PRO A 194 4.28 6.65 16.05
C PRO A 194 4.62 7.52 17.24
N ILE A 195 5.38 8.58 17.01
CA ILE A 195 5.84 9.51 18.04
C ILE A 195 4.81 10.63 18.19
N GLU A 196 4.20 10.76 19.37
CA GLU A 196 3.28 11.86 19.67
C GLU A 196 4.07 13.17 19.88
N VAL A 197 3.88 14.14 19.00
CA VAL A 197 4.57 15.46 19.06
C VAL A 197 3.69 16.56 19.62
N SER A 198 2.38 16.36 19.62
CA SER A 198 1.41 17.18 20.37
C SER A 198 0.10 16.39 20.56
N LYS A 199 -0.85 16.97 21.28
CA LYS A 199 -2.14 16.32 21.49
C LYS A 199 -2.83 16.03 20.14
N ASN A 200 -3.07 14.76 19.82
CA ASN A 200 -3.66 14.28 18.59
C ASN A 200 -2.83 14.56 17.32
N LEU A 201 -1.52 14.67 17.43
CA LEU A 201 -0.62 14.83 16.28
C LEU A 201 0.59 13.92 16.47
N LYS A 202 0.83 13.08 15.48
CA LYS A 202 1.86 12.03 15.51
C LYS A 202 2.81 12.16 14.32
N VAL A 203 4.03 11.69 14.49
CA VAL A 203 4.97 11.41 13.41
C VAL A 203 5.01 9.90 13.23
N GLY A 204 4.59 9.41 12.06
CA GLY A 204 4.52 7.99 11.75
C GLY A 204 5.63 7.51 10.82
N HIS A 205 6.24 8.41 10.05
CA HIS A 205 7.31 8.10 9.10
C HIS A 205 8.32 9.26 9.02
N TYR A 206 9.47 8.99 8.45
CA TYR A 206 10.49 9.99 8.19
C TYR A 206 11.40 9.56 7.02
N THR A 207 12.08 10.53 6.46
CA THR A 207 13.22 10.33 5.56
C THR A 207 14.50 10.72 6.28
N MET A 208 15.56 9.94 6.16
CA MET A 208 16.89 10.28 6.66
C MET A 208 17.93 10.22 5.54
N SER A 209 18.78 11.24 5.47
CA SER A 209 19.84 11.30 4.47
C SER A 209 21.07 12.09 4.97
N SER A 210 22.17 12.00 4.22
CA SER A 210 23.40 12.71 4.53
C SER A 210 23.42 14.14 4.00
N LEU A 211 23.64 15.11 4.88
CA LEU A 211 23.90 16.49 4.46
C LEU A 211 25.28 16.64 3.81
N ARG A 212 26.23 15.75 4.10
CA ARG A 212 27.65 15.91 3.74
C ARG A 212 27.96 15.63 2.29
N THR A 213 27.04 15.00 1.55
CA THR A 213 27.12 14.87 0.09
C THR A 213 26.90 16.22 -0.63
N GLY A 214 26.32 17.20 0.05
CA GLY A 214 26.02 18.51 -0.56
C GLY A 214 25.03 18.38 -1.72
N SER A 215 25.22 19.14 -2.79
CA SER A 215 24.33 19.11 -3.95
C SER A 215 24.34 17.77 -4.71
N SER A 216 25.39 16.95 -4.58
CA SER A 216 25.42 15.61 -5.17
C SER A 216 24.56 14.59 -4.41
N GLY A 217 24.06 14.94 -3.23
CA GLY A 217 23.12 14.10 -2.49
C GLY A 217 21.66 14.43 -2.74
N ILE A 218 21.36 15.46 -3.54
CA ILE A 218 19.97 15.90 -3.73
C ILE A 218 19.10 14.84 -4.38
N GLY A 219 19.64 14.07 -5.31
CA GLY A 219 18.90 12.97 -5.95
C GLY A 219 18.48 11.91 -4.95
N THR A 220 19.35 11.54 -4.01
CA THR A 220 18.99 10.60 -2.93
C THR A 220 17.97 11.20 -1.97
N MET A 221 18.16 12.46 -1.55
CA MET A 221 17.20 13.13 -0.66
C MET A 221 15.80 13.20 -1.27
N LEU A 222 15.70 13.54 -2.55
CA LEU A 222 14.43 13.63 -3.27
C LEU A 222 13.80 12.25 -3.50
N HIS A 223 14.60 11.23 -3.84
CA HIS A 223 14.15 9.86 -3.96
C HIS A 223 13.44 9.41 -2.67
N GLU A 224 14.12 9.55 -1.53
CA GLU A 224 13.55 9.17 -0.23
C GLU A 224 12.35 10.04 0.18
N MET A 225 12.32 11.32 -0.21
CA MET A 225 11.17 12.19 0.05
C MET A 225 9.95 11.81 -0.80
N LEU A 226 10.13 11.31 -2.02
CA LEU A 226 9.03 10.86 -2.85
C LEU A 226 8.32 9.62 -2.28
N HIS A 227 9.00 8.78 -1.50
CA HIS A 227 8.34 7.72 -0.76
C HIS A 227 7.30 8.25 0.24
N GLN A 228 7.53 9.42 0.86
CA GLN A 228 6.52 10.07 1.71
C GLN A 228 5.29 10.57 0.94
N MET A 229 5.33 10.53 -0.39
CA MET A 229 4.21 10.90 -1.28
C MET A 229 3.58 9.66 -1.94
N GLY A 230 4.08 8.47 -1.63
CA GLY A 230 3.55 7.21 -2.15
C GLY A 230 4.31 6.61 -3.33
N SER A 231 5.46 7.19 -3.72
CA SER A 231 6.31 6.57 -4.73
C SER A 231 6.95 5.28 -4.21
N LEU A 232 7.22 4.36 -5.13
CA LEU A 232 7.80 3.05 -4.82
C LEU A 232 9.05 2.83 -5.67
N ASP A 233 9.96 1.99 -5.18
CA ASP A 233 11.18 1.65 -5.90
C ASP A 233 10.90 0.90 -7.20
N LEU A 234 11.52 1.33 -8.28
CA LEU A 234 11.40 0.73 -9.61
C LEU A 234 12.64 -0.08 -10.01
N TYR A 235 13.41 -0.51 -9.04
CA TYR A 235 14.53 -1.45 -9.18
C TYR A 235 14.30 -2.68 -8.27
N PRO A 236 15.01 -3.80 -8.46
CA PRO A 236 14.87 -4.98 -7.62
C PRO A 236 15.32 -4.72 -6.18
N VAL A 237 14.38 -4.37 -5.31
CA VAL A 237 14.62 -4.23 -3.86
C VAL A 237 14.75 -5.63 -3.27
N HIS A 238 15.65 -5.81 -2.30
CA HIS A 238 15.88 -7.09 -1.61
C HIS A 238 16.25 -8.28 -2.52
N ASP A 239 16.82 -8.02 -3.72
CA ASP A 239 17.30 -9.09 -4.59
C ASP A 239 18.42 -9.87 -3.91
N THR A 240 18.07 -11.03 -3.38
CA THR A 240 19.03 -11.99 -2.82
C THR A 240 19.78 -12.76 -3.88
N PHE A 241 19.33 -12.68 -5.13
CA PHE A 241 19.94 -13.32 -6.29
C PHE A 241 20.77 -12.30 -7.07
N GLN A 242 21.96 -11.99 -6.60
CA GLN A 242 22.93 -11.08 -7.28
C GLN A 242 23.31 -11.49 -8.71
N THR A 243 22.58 -12.37 -9.33
CA THR A 243 22.82 -12.86 -10.69
C THR A 243 22.23 -11.96 -11.76
N HIS A 244 21.32 -11.04 -11.41
CA HIS A 244 20.71 -10.13 -12.37
C HIS A 244 21.32 -8.74 -12.25
N GLN A 245 21.86 -8.24 -13.36
CA GLN A 245 22.33 -6.85 -13.47
C GLN A 245 21.17 -5.89 -13.81
N TRP A 246 19.95 -6.38 -13.83
CA TRP A 246 18.77 -5.56 -14.12
C TRP A 246 18.59 -4.45 -13.08
N LYS A 247 18.31 -3.24 -13.56
CA LYS A 247 18.17 -2.02 -12.77
C LYS A 247 16.74 -1.46 -12.79
N GLY A 248 15.75 -2.30 -13.14
CA GLY A 248 14.39 -1.82 -13.33
C GLY A 248 14.30 -0.86 -14.52
N VAL A 249 13.72 0.32 -14.30
CA VAL A 249 13.65 1.36 -15.32
C VAL A 249 14.94 2.23 -15.42
N GLY A 250 15.96 1.88 -14.65
CA GLY A 250 17.30 2.44 -14.77
C GLY A 250 17.38 3.95 -14.60
N ASP A 251 18.09 4.61 -15.50
CA ASP A 251 18.41 6.04 -15.45
C ASP A 251 17.21 6.94 -15.83
N TRP A 252 16.07 6.34 -16.23
CA TRP A 252 14.87 7.06 -16.67
C TRP A 252 13.98 7.56 -15.54
N ASP A 253 14.13 7.06 -14.31
CA ASP A 253 13.30 7.43 -13.16
C ASP A 253 14.16 7.63 -11.91
N ILE A 254 13.85 8.67 -11.15
CA ILE A 254 14.47 8.93 -9.83
C ILE A 254 14.26 7.74 -8.87
N MET A 255 13.15 7.00 -8.99
CA MET A 255 12.87 5.82 -8.17
C MET A 255 13.63 4.56 -8.62
N ALA A 256 14.59 4.73 -9.52
CA ALA A 256 15.58 3.73 -9.93
C ALA A 256 16.98 4.37 -9.96
N SER A 257 17.84 4.04 -10.94
CA SER A 257 19.19 4.62 -11.00
C SER A 257 19.21 6.11 -11.37
N GLY A 258 18.11 6.66 -11.84
CA GLY A 258 17.98 8.06 -12.25
C GLY A 258 18.23 9.08 -11.12
N ASN A 259 18.18 8.66 -9.85
CA ASN A 259 18.59 9.50 -8.72
C ASN A 259 20.08 9.88 -8.76
N TRP A 260 20.91 9.12 -9.48
CA TRP A 260 22.36 9.36 -9.63
C TRP A 260 22.72 10.16 -10.87
N ASN A 261 21.76 10.56 -11.69
CA ASN A 261 22.02 11.36 -12.89
C ASN A 261 22.73 12.68 -12.55
N GLY A 262 23.62 13.11 -13.43
CA GLY A 262 24.47 14.27 -13.17
C GLY A 262 25.32 14.16 -11.90
N GLY A 263 25.68 12.93 -11.49
CA GLY A 263 26.39 12.66 -10.25
C GLY A 263 25.53 12.94 -9.00
N GLY A 264 24.21 12.72 -9.07
CA GLY A 264 23.24 12.93 -8.02
C GLY A 264 22.75 14.37 -7.86
N SER A 265 23.26 15.29 -8.67
CA SER A 265 22.85 16.71 -8.63
C SER A 265 21.70 17.05 -9.57
N TRP A 266 21.45 16.20 -10.56
CA TRP A 266 20.41 16.35 -11.58
C TRP A 266 19.62 15.04 -11.73
N PRO A 267 18.91 14.62 -10.69
CA PRO A 267 18.14 13.37 -10.76
C PRO A 267 17.09 13.44 -11.85
N ALA A 268 16.80 12.31 -12.49
CA ALA A 268 15.72 12.22 -13.45
C ALA A 268 14.38 12.64 -12.81
N LEU A 269 13.48 13.19 -13.63
CA LEU A 269 12.09 13.29 -13.21
C LEU A 269 11.47 11.88 -13.09
N PRO A 270 10.45 11.68 -12.23
CA PRO A 270 9.71 10.42 -12.16
C PRO A 270 9.06 10.10 -13.52
N THR A 271 8.99 8.82 -13.87
CA THR A 271 8.18 8.39 -15.02
C THR A 271 6.70 8.59 -14.77
N ALA A 272 5.89 8.47 -15.82
CA ALA A 272 4.43 8.59 -15.73
C ALA A 272 3.79 7.71 -14.66
N ALA A 273 4.28 6.48 -14.49
CA ALA A 273 3.80 5.55 -13.49
C ALA A 273 4.12 6.02 -12.05
N SER A 274 5.32 6.52 -11.80
CA SER A 274 5.70 7.12 -10.52
C SER A 274 4.92 8.40 -10.23
N LEU A 275 4.68 9.23 -11.27
CA LEU A 275 3.83 10.43 -11.14
C LEU A 275 2.38 10.07 -10.76
N GLU A 276 1.84 8.97 -11.30
CA GLU A 276 0.52 8.48 -10.91
C GLU A 276 0.51 8.06 -9.42
N LEU A 277 1.53 7.34 -8.95
CA LEU A 277 1.65 6.89 -7.56
C LEU A 277 1.67 8.07 -6.58
N ILE A 278 2.42 9.12 -6.86
CA ILE A 278 2.48 10.30 -6.00
C ILE A 278 1.30 11.25 -6.18
N GLY A 279 0.34 10.93 -7.07
CA GLY A 279 -0.83 11.75 -7.31
C GLY A 279 -0.58 13.04 -8.08
N ALA A 280 0.55 13.18 -8.77
CA ALA A 280 0.79 14.28 -9.69
C ALA A 280 -0.11 14.13 -10.91
N MET A 281 -1.13 14.99 -11.02
CA MET A 281 -2.19 14.89 -12.02
C MET A 281 -1.73 15.36 -13.42
N ARG A 282 -0.71 14.68 -13.97
CA ARG A 282 -0.10 15.01 -15.26
C ARG A 282 -0.44 14.01 -16.37
N GLN A 283 -1.31 13.06 -16.12
CA GLN A 283 -1.71 12.08 -17.13
C GLN A 283 -2.92 12.57 -17.95
N GLN A 284 -2.86 12.33 -19.23
CA GLN A 284 -3.98 12.43 -20.16
C GLN A 284 -4.37 11.01 -20.57
N ASN A 285 -5.57 10.59 -20.22
CA ASN A 285 -6.12 9.31 -20.66
C ASN A 285 -6.40 9.35 -22.15
N MET A 286 -5.90 8.37 -22.87
CA MET A 286 -6.13 8.22 -24.31
C MET A 286 -7.12 7.09 -24.53
N ASP A 287 -8.25 7.44 -25.10
CA ASP A 287 -9.21 6.49 -25.66
C ASP A 287 -8.99 6.45 -27.18
N LEU A 288 -8.39 5.35 -27.66
CA LEU A 288 -8.04 5.18 -29.05
C LEU A 288 -9.26 4.76 -29.86
N GLN A 289 -10.18 5.70 -30.07
CA GLN A 289 -11.33 5.52 -30.95
C GLN A 289 -10.98 5.93 -32.37
N TRP A 290 -11.34 5.07 -33.32
CA TRP A 290 -11.09 5.30 -34.72
C TRP A 290 -12.32 5.97 -35.36
N PRO A 291 -12.14 7.13 -36.02
CA PRO A 291 -13.29 7.81 -36.63
C PRO A 291 -13.89 6.97 -37.73
N SER A 292 -15.17 6.69 -37.65
CA SER A 292 -15.96 5.95 -38.63
C SER A 292 -16.28 6.74 -39.91
N SER A 293 -15.51 7.80 -40.26
CA SER A 293 -15.74 8.58 -41.44
C SER A 293 -15.22 7.87 -42.69
N ALA A 294 -16.00 7.84 -43.76
CA ALA A 294 -15.63 7.25 -45.03
C ALA A 294 -14.34 7.86 -45.68
N ILE A 295 -13.83 8.96 -45.14
CA ILE A 295 -12.65 9.67 -45.67
C ILE A 295 -11.35 9.25 -44.97
N ALA A 296 -11.39 8.92 -43.69
CA ALA A 296 -10.22 8.54 -42.93
C ALA A 296 -10.58 7.70 -41.67
N PRO A 297 -11.20 6.53 -41.84
CA PRO A 297 -11.70 5.74 -40.70
C PRO A 297 -10.58 5.17 -39.82
N CYS A 298 -9.35 5.31 -40.21
CA CYS A 298 -8.20 4.64 -39.63
C CYS A 298 -7.16 5.60 -39.07
N ILE A 299 -7.33 6.88 -39.27
CA ILE A 299 -6.47 7.90 -38.72
C ILE A 299 -6.98 8.22 -37.33
N GLY A 300 -6.17 7.86 -36.33
CA GLY A 300 -6.42 8.21 -34.93
C GLY A 300 -5.93 9.62 -34.60
N PRO A 301 -5.88 9.94 -33.33
CA PRO A 301 -5.39 11.23 -32.85
C PRO A 301 -3.91 11.43 -33.21
N SER A 302 -3.56 12.68 -33.50
CA SER A 302 -2.19 13.17 -33.59
C SER A 302 -1.93 14.07 -32.39
N ILE A 303 -1.01 13.73 -31.55
CA ILE A 303 -0.75 14.42 -30.27
C ILE A 303 0.62 15.05 -30.30
N GLN A 304 0.68 16.36 -30.13
CA GLN A 304 1.92 17.06 -29.86
C GLN A 304 2.31 16.88 -28.40
N MET A 305 3.53 16.41 -28.16
CA MET A 305 4.06 16.19 -26.82
C MET A 305 4.95 17.36 -26.41
N THR A 306 4.77 17.85 -25.21
CA THR A 306 5.66 18.81 -24.55
C THR A 306 6.58 18.06 -23.59
N GLY A 307 7.82 18.49 -23.43
CA GLY A 307 8.79 17.88 -22.51
C GLY A 307 8.29 17.85 -21.07
N MET A 308 8.56 16.76 -20.39
CA MET A 308 8.14 16.57 -18.98
C MET A 308 8.69 17.68 -18.08
N SER A 309 9.95 18.07 -18.24
CA SER A 309 10.60 19.16 -17.53
C SER A 309 10.08 20.55 -17.90
N GLU A 310 9.31 20.66 -18.98
CA GLU A 310 8.70 21.89 -19.49
C GLU A 310 7.20 21.98 -19.19
N GLY A 311 6.72 21.15 -18.29
CA GLY A 311 5.32 21.11 -17.88
C GLY A 311 4.40 20.27 -18.76
N GLY A 312 4.95 19.42 -19.65
CA GLY A 312 4.19 18.51 -20.51
C GLY A 312 3.41 17.45 -19.73
N ASN A 313 2.41 16.88 -20.37
CA ASN A 313 1.62 15.77 -19.83
C ASN A 313 2.06 14.44 -20.42
N THR A 314 1.87 13.37 -19.67
CA THR A 314 2.02 11.99 -20.13
C THR A 314 0.74 11.51 -20.79
N LEU A 315 0.83 10.60 -21.76
CA LEU A 315 -0.34 9.91 -22.30
C LEU A 315 -0.45 8.52 -21.64
N LYS A 316 -1.66 8.21 -21.20
CA LYS A 316 -2.02 6.93 -20.59
C LYS A 316 -2.93 6.17 -21.54
N ILE A 317 -2.47 5.03 -22.03
CA ILE A 317 -3.24 4.14 -22.90
C ILE A 317 -3.52 2.86 -22.12
N GLN A 318 -4.76 2.68 -21.71
CA GLN A 318 -5.18 1.44 -21.03
C GLN A 318 -5.28 0.32 -22.06
N ILE A 319 -4.62 -0.82 -21.83
CA ILE A 319 -4.67 -1.99 -22.72
C ILE A 319 -5.38 -3.19 -22.10
N SER A 320 -5.43 -3.26 -20.76
CA SER A 320 -6.26 -4.22 -20.01
C SER A 320 -6.69 -3.60 -18.67
N GLN A 321 -7.38 -4.35 -17.84
CA GLN A 321 -7.78 -3.84 -16.51
C GLN A 321 -6.58 -3.45 -15.65
N SER A 322 -5.48 -4.21 -15.75
CA SER A 322 -4.27 -3.99 -14.95
C SER A 322 -3.10 -3.40 -15.74
N GLU A 323 -3.20 -3.28 -17.07
CA GLU A 323 -2.07 -2.96 -17.92
C GLU A 323 -2.22 -1.64 -18.64
N VAL A 324 -1.14 -0.87 -18.69
CA VAL A 324 -1.10 0.47 -19.24
C VAL A 324 0.17 0.64 -20.08
N VAL A 325 0.04 1.29 -21.23
CA VAL A 325 1.18 1.84 -21.95
C VAL A 325 1.22 3.34 -21.69
N TRP A 326 2.38 3.82 -21.24
CA TRP A 326 2.61 5.23 -20.99
C TRP A 326 3.54 5.81 -22.04
N LEU A 327 3.26 7.04 -22.45
CA LEU A 327 4.11 7.81 -23.34
C LEU A 327 4.44 9.15 -22.70
N GLU A 328 5.72 9.49 -22.69
CA GLU A 328 6.20 10.75 -22.15
C GLU A 328 7.36 11.31 -22.95
N TYR A 329 7.35 12.60 -23.24
CA TYR A 329 8.46 13.24 -23.91
C TYR A 329 9.51 13.65 -22.89
N ARG A 330 10.68 13.00 -22.97
CA ARG A 330 11.84 13.32 -22.14
C ARG A 330 12.73 14.27 -22.95
N SER A 331 12.79 15.53 -22.56
CA SER A 331 13.63 16.54 -23.21
C SER A 331 14.92 16.72 -22.41
N ASN A 332 16.01 17.16 -23.08
CA ASN A 332 17.26 17.46 -22.39
C ASN A 332 17.21 18.85 -21.72
N SER A 333 16.21 19.09 -20.89
CA SER A 333 16.02 20.35 -20.16
C SER A 333 15.69 20.10 -18.69
N GLY A 334 15.85 21.10 -17.86
CA GLY A 334 15.58 21.01 -16.44
C GLY A 334 16.33 19.84 -15.78
N PHE A 335 15.67 19.10 -14.92
CA PHE A 335 16.26 17.93 -14.28
C PHE A 335 16.53 16.77 -15.24
N ASP A 336 15.82 16.67 -16.35
CA ASP A 336 16.06 15.67 -17.40
C ASP A 336 17.30 15.98 -18.28
N SER A 337 18.03 17.07 -18.02
CA SER A 337 19.21 17.46 -18.81
C SER A 337 20.37 16.46 -18.76
N HIS A 338 20.37 15.54 -17.83
CA HIS A 338 21.41 14.52 -17.66
C HIS A 338 20.88 13.09 -17.92
N LEU A 339 19.72 12.98 -18.55
CA LEU A 339 19.24 11.69 -19.07
C LEU A 339 20.14 11.16 -20.19
N PRO A 340 20.15 9.84 -20.44
CA PRO A 340 20.92 9.24 -21.53
C PRO A 340 20.62 9.81 -22.92
N GLY A 341 19.41 10.34 -23.13
CA GLY A 341 18.97 10.91 -24.39
C GLY A 341 17.72 11.77 -24.28
N SER A 342 17.26 12.29 -25.42
CA SER A 342 16.01 13.02 -25.59
C SER A 342 15.13 12.35 -26.64
N GLY A 343 13.83 12.23 -26.39
CA GLY A 343 12.85 11.61 -27.26
C GLY A 343 11.61 11.12 -26.49
N LEU A 344 10.76 10.38 -27.17
CA LEU A 344 9.60 9.76 -26.55
C LEU A 344 10.02 8.49 -25.81
N LEU A 345 9.85 8.49 -24.51
CA LEU A 345 9.96 7.29 -23.67
C LEU A 345 8.59 6.58 -23.67
N VAL A 346 8.61 5.30 -23.99
CA VAL A 346 7.44 4.42 -23.94
C VAL A 346 7.67 3.41 -22.84
N THR A 347 6.75 3.34 -21.86
CA THR A 347 6.82 2.34 -20.80
C THR A 347 5.55 1.51 -20.76
N TYR A 348 5.72 0.25 -20.40
CA TYR A 348 4.64 -0.70 -20.17
C TYR A 348 4.57 -1.01 -18.68
N GLN A 349 3.36 -0.92 -18.14
CA GLN A 349 3.06 -1.18 -16.75
C GLN A 349 2.06 -2.32 -16.61
N ASP A 350 2.36 -3.30 -15.76
CA ASP A 350 1.42 -4.32 -15.33
C ASP A 350 1.19 -4.23 -13.81
N LYS A 351 0.01 -3.75 -13.42
CA LYS A 351 -0.39 -3.57 -12.02
C LYS A 351 -0.79 -4.87 -11.32
N SER A 352 -0.86 -5.99 -12.04
CA SER A 352 -1.17 -7.30 -11.48
C SER A 352 0.03 -8.02 -10.88
N VAL A 353 1.24 -7.49 -11.10
CA VAL A 353 2.49 -8.06 -10.59
C VAL A 353 3.15 -7.12 -9.57
N GLY A 354 4.10 -7.66 -8.81
CA GLY A 354 4.80 -6.91 -7.76
C GLY A 354 4.00 -6.86 -6.45
N ASP A 355 4.65 -6.35 -5.42
CA ASP A 355 4.05 -6.15 -4.10
C ASP A 355 4.22 -4.68 -3.68
N VAL A 356 3.13 -3.93 -3.79
CA VAL A 356 3.06 -2.51 -3.41
C VAL A 356 3.30 -2.32 -1.91
N GLU A 357 2.82 -3.25 -1.08
CA GLU A 357 2.93 -3.13 0.38
C GLU A 357 4.36 -3.36 0.88
N GLN A 358 5.11 -4.19 0.16
CA GLN A 358 6.50 -4.50 0.50
C GLN A 358 7.52 -3.65 -0.28
N ASN A 359 7.05 -2.71 -1.11
CA ASN A 359 7.89 -1.94 -2.03
C ASN A 359 8.73 -2.86 -2.96
N GLU A 360 8.14 -3.97 -3.43
CA GLU A 360 8.79 -4.95 -4.30
C GLU A 360 8.11 -5.00 -5.67
N LEU A 361 8.15 -3.89 -6.43
CA LEU A 361 7.48 -3.80 -7.73
C LEU A 361 8.25 -4.51 -8.84
N ASN A 362 9.46 -4.07 -9.11
CA ASN A 362 10.30 -4.56 -10.20
C ASN A 362 11.27 -5.67 -9.73
N ARG A 363 10.71 -6.76 -9.19
CA ARG A 363 11.51 -7.86 -8.65
C ARG A 363 11.98 -8.86 -9.71
N ASP A 364 11.13 -9.17 -10.67
CA ASP A 364 11.42 -10.14 -11.74
C ASP A 364 11.50 -9.43 -13.10
N PRO A 365 12.65 -9.46 -13.79
CA PRO A 365 12.77 -8.87 -15.12
C PRO A 365 11.91 -9.54 -16.19
N LYS A 366 11.35 -10.73 -15.93
CA LYS A 366 10.45 -11.42 -16.87
C LYS A 366 8.99 -10.99 -16.71
N GLN A 367 8.66 -10.45 -15.56
CA GLN A 367 7.33 -9.94 -15.23
C GLN A 367 7.50 -8.62 -14.46
N PRO A 368 8.03 -7.57 -15.11
CA PRO A 368 8.22 -6.29 -14.46
C PRO A 368 6.89 -5.58 -14.24
N TRP A 369 6.77 -4.91 -13.11
CA TRP A 369 5.64 -4.00 -12.87
C TRP A 369 5.69 -2.79 -13.81
N LEU A 370 6.90 -2.29 -14.10
CA LEU A 370 7.14 -1.23 -15.09
C LEU A 370 8.41 -1.56 -15.87
N SER A 371 8.32 -1.51 -17.20
CA SER A 371 9.45 -1.70 -18.09
C SER A 371 9.49 -0.66 -19.19
N VAL A 372 10.68 -0.37 -19.70
CA VAL A 372 10.87 0.47 -20.86
C VAL A 372 10.70 -0.37 -22.14
N ILE A 373 9.92 0.13 -23.06
CA ILE A 373 9.85 -0.41 -24.43
C ILE A 373 10.94 0.27 -25.25
N GLU A 374 12.06 -0.41 -25.39
CA GLU A 374 13.24 0.12 -26.06
C GLU A 374 12.98 0.31 -27.56
N ALA A 375 13.20 1.52 -28.08
CA ALA A 375 12.90 1.85 -29.48
C ALA A 375 13.75 1.08 -30.48
N ASP A 376 14.92 0.61 -30.08
CA ASP A 376 15.77 -0.25 -30.92
C ASP A 376 15.39 -1.75 -30.83
N GLY A 377 14.49 -2.12 -29.93
CA GLY A 377 13.95 -3.48 -29.76
C GLY A 377 14.93 -4.52 -29.21
N ARG A 378 16.04 -4.10 -28.59
CA ARG A 378 17.07 -5.05 -28.12
C ARG A 378 16.82 -5.64 -26.75
N ASN A 379 16.01 -5.00 -25.92
CA ASN A 379 15.75 -5.37 -24.54
C ASN A 379 17.04 -5.43 -23.67
N ASP A 380 17.94 -4.50 -23.89
CA ASP A 380 19.24 -4.44 -23.21
C ASP A 380 19.08 -4.08 -21.72
N MET A 381 18.09 -3.25 -21.37
CA MET A 381 17.74 -2.94 -20.00
C MET A 381 17.21 -4.17 -19.26
N THR A 382 16.24 -4.90 -19.85
CA THR A 382 15.67 -6.11 -19.24
C THR A 382 16.72 -7.21 -19.05
N SER A 383 17.67 -7.33 -19.99
CA SER A 383 18.80 -8.26 -19.86
C SER A 383 19.87 -7.81 -18.87
N GLY A 384 19.80 -6.58 -18.37
CA GLY A 384 20.80 -5.98 -17.49
C GLY A 384 22.09 -5.60 -18.20
N THR A 385 22.07 -5.42 -19.52
CA THR A 385 23.22 -5.02 -20.31
C THR A 385 23.56 -3.54 -20.06
N ASN A 386 22.55 -2.67 -19.94
CA ASN A 386 22.69 -1.26 -19.58
C ASN A 386 21.62 -0.82 -18.57
N SER A 387 21.63 0.46 -18.18
CA SER A 387 20.64 1.11 -17.29
C SER A 387 19.78 2.13 -18.04
N GLY A 388 19.89 2.18 -19.34
CA GLY A 388 19.25 3.15 -20.22
C GLY A 388 20.25 3.80 -21.16
N GLU A 389 19.89 3.94 -22.42
CA GLU A 389 20.70 4.61 -23.45
C GLU A 389 19.81 5.41 -24.42
N ALA A 390 20.42 6.32 -25.19
CA ALA A 390 19.66 7.21 -26.08
C ALA A 390 18.84 6.46 -27.14
N SER A 391 19.24 5.24 -27.49
CA SER A 391 18.54 4.39 -28.47
C SER A 391 17.22 3.77 -27.91
N ASP A 392 16.97 3.86 -26.62
CA ASP A 392 15.70 3.40 -26.02
C ASP A 392 14.55 4.35 -26.37
N LEU A 393 14.85 5.59 -26.73
CA LEU A 393 13.86 6.62 -27.00
C LEU A 393 13.43 6.66 -28.47
N PHE A 394 12.14 6.78 -28.70
CA PHE A 394 11.59 6.99 -30.03
C PHE A 394 11.75 8.45 -30.46
N ASN A 395 12.51 8.69 -31.50
CA ASN A 395 12.61 9.97 -32.19
C ASN A 395 12.03 9.89 -33.62
N SER A 396 11.87 8.68 -34.14
CA SER A 396 11.19 8.34 -35.37
C SER A 396 10.88 6.86 -35.38
N GLY A 397 10.06 6.39 -36.30
CA GLY A 397 9.67 4.99 -36.41
C GLY A 397 8.28 4.74 -35.81
N SER A 398 7.97 3.46 -35.56
CA SER A 398 6.66 3.03 -35.08
C SER A 398 6.80 1.99 -33.98
N PHE A 399 5.75 1.91 -33.16
CA PHE A 399 5.57 0.90 -32.12
C PHE A 399 4.10 0.43 -32.04
N GLY A 400 3.86 -0.64 -31.32
CA GLY A 400 2.55 -1.28 -31.26
C GLY A 400 2.45 -2.44 -32.25
N ALA A 401 1.36 -2.51 -33.02
CA ALA A 401 1.10 -3.60 -33.97
C ALA A 401 2.08 -3.61 -35.16
N ASP A 402 2.66 -2.47 -35.52
CA ASP A 402 3.67 -2.36 -36.57
C ASP A 402 4.91 -1.61 -36.04
N GLY A 403 6.09 -2.15 -36.24
CA GLY A 403 7.32 -1.64 -35.63
C GLY A 403 7.71 -2.41 -34.36
N VAL A 404 8.10 -1.71 -33.29
CA VAL A 404 8.43 -2.34 -31.99
C VAL A 404 7.16 -2.90 -31.36
N LYS A 405 7.09 -4.21 -31.17
CA LYS A 405 5.89 -4.91 -30.72
C LYS A 405 5.67 -4.71 -29.23
N ILE A 406 4.43 -4.39 -28.87
CA ILE A 406 3.98 -4.33 -27.48
C ILE A 406 2.96 -5.44 -27.29
N TYR A 407 3.21 -6.30 -26.31
CA TYR A 407 2.31 -7.40 -25.93
C TYR A 407 1.85 -7.18 -24.49
N ASP A 408 0.61 -7.55 -24.22
CA ASP A 408 0.12 -7.67 -22.86
C ASP A 408 0.74 -8.89 -22.15
N HIS A 409 0.43 -9.09 -20.87
CA HIS A 409 0.96 -10.22 -20.10
C HIS A 409 0.46 -11.59 -20.60
N ASP A 410 -0.63 -11.63 -21.34
CA ASP A 410 -1.16 -12.82 -21.99
C ASP A 410 -0.51 -13.09 -23.35
N GLY A 411 0.39 -12.22 -23.80
CA GLY A 411 1.08 -12.31 -25.09
C GLY A 411 0.23 -11.88 -26.27
N VAL A 412 -0.84 -11.11 -26.06
CA VAL A 412 -1.66 -10.55 -27.12
C VAL A 412 -1.08 -9.19 -27.54
N LEU A 413 -0.96 -9.01 -28.85
CA LEU A 413 -0.42 -7.78 -29.44
C LEU A 413 -1.46 -6.65 -29.31
N VAL A 414 -1.02 -5.46 -28.92
CA VAL A 414 -1.88 -4.28 -28.87
C VAL A 414 -2.51 -3.99 -30.25
N PRO A 415 -3.83 -3.64 -30.31
CA PRO A 415 -4.57 -3.50 -31.56
C PRO A 415 -4.45 -2.10 -32.17
N TRP A 416 -3.28 -1.48 -32.10
CA TRP A 416 -3.03 -0.14 -32.64
C TRP A 416 -1.57 0.02 -33.10
N ILE A 417 -1.33 1.05 -33.91
CA ILE A 417 -0.02 1.48 -34.33
C ILE A 417 0.17 2.91 -33.87
N ALA A 418 1.35 3.23 -33.37
CA ALA A 418 1.77 4.60 -33.14
C ALA A 418 3.05 4.89 -33.90
N THR A 419 3.11 6.06 -34.53
CA THR A 419 4.31 6.57 -35.21
C THR A 419 4.78 7.84 -34.55
N VAL A 420 6.08 8.00 -34.46
CA VAL A 420 6.73 9.15 -33.85
C VAL A 420 7.37 10.01 -34.93
N GLU A 421 7.11 11.30 -34.89
CA GLU A 421 7.75 12.32 -35.67
C GLU A 421 8.36 13.36 -34.75
N HIS A 422 9.69 13.48 -34.76
CA HIS A 422 10.42 14.44 -33.95
C HIS A 422 11.33 15.29 -34.83
N ASN A 423 10.87 16.49 -35.13
CA ASN A 423 11.65 17.51 -35.87
C ASN A 423 11.98 18.66 -34.90
N GLU A 424 11.23 19.79 -35.00
CA GLU A 424 11.27 20.87 -33.99
C GLU A 424 10.37 20.58 -32.82
N GLU A 425 9.27 19.83 -33.06
CA GLU A 425 8.28 19.39 -32.11
C GLU A 425 8.11 17.88 -32.22
N LEU A 426 7.72 17.24 -31.14
CA LEU A 426 7.48 15.80 -31.10
C LEU A 426 5.99 15.53 -31.24
N PHE A 427 5.62 14.71 -32.22
CA PHE A 427 4.25 14.23 -32.44
C PHE A 427 4.18 12.72 -32.35
N VAL A 428 3.10 12.24 -31.75
CA VAL A 428 2.70 10.83 -31.77
C VAL A 428 1.41 10.71 -32.54
N ASN A 429 1.45 9.94 -33.63
CA ASN A 429 0.33 9.73 -34.53
C ASN A 429 -0.18 8.30 -34.37
N PHE A 430 -1.45 8.14 -34.00
CA PHE A 430 -2.07 6.84 -33.85
C PHE A 430 -2.85 6.46 -35.10
N THR A 431 -2.74 5.20 -35.48
CA THR A 431 -3.48 4.62 -36.60
C THR A 431 -4.00 3.25 -36.23
N ALA A 432 -5.16 2.86 -36.78
CA ALA A 432 -5.61 1.49 -36.67
C ALA A 432 -4.78 0.58 -37.59
N PRO A 433 -4.44 -0.63 -37.16
CA PRO A 433 -3.82 -1.61 -38.05
C PRO A 433 -4.81 -2.03 -39.14
N ASN A 434 -4.32 -2.31 -40.35
CA ASN A 434 -5.05 -2.85 -41.47
C ASN A 434 -6.32 -2.06 -41.88
N CYS A 435 -6.15 -0.78 -42.07
CA CYS A 435 -7.24 0.14 -42.36
C CYS A 435 -7.87 0.01 -43.74
N SER A 436 -9.17 -0.10 -43.75
CA SER A 436 -10.00 0.00 -44.93
C SER A 436 -11.14 0.98 -44.71
N PRO A 437 -11.47 1.85 -45.71
CA PRO A 437 -12.13 3.13 -45.46
C PRO A 437 -13.64 3.11 -45.26
N SER A 438 -14.35 2.01 -45.14
CA SER A 438 -15.81 2.01 -45.18
C SER A 438 -16.55 1.42 -43.96
N ILE A 439 -15.87 0.66 -43.12
CA ILE A 439 -16.46 0.02 -41.94
C ILE A 439 -15.49 0.00 -40.80
N ASP A 440 -15.97 0.40 -39.63
CA ASP A 440 -15.31 0.32 -38.36
C ASP A 440 -15.85 -0.86 -37.55
N ILE A 441 -14.95 -1.60 -36.87
CA ILE A 441 -15.33 -2.74 -36.03
C ILE A 441 -14.85 -2.49 -34.63
N ASP A 442 -15.81 -2.38 -33.73
CA ASP A 442 -15.61 -2.26 -32.30
C ASP A 442 -15.68 -3.66 -31.68
N LEU A 443 -14.53 -4.09 -31.15
CA LEU A 443 -14.38 -5.29 -30.33
C LEU A 443 -14.42 -4.90 -28.86
N GLN A 444 -14.73 -5.86 -28.00
CA GLN A 444 -14.56 -5.62 -26.58
C GLN A 444 -13.06 -5.38 -26.29
N ASP A 445 -12.75 -4.21 -25.75
CA ASP A 445 -11.41 -3.93 -25.26
C ASP A 445 -11.00 -4.97 -24.21
N HIS A 446 -9.75 -5.44 -24.28
CA HIS A 446 -9.14 -6.29 -23.25
C HIS A 446 -9.54 -7.77 -23.24
N GLY A 447 -9.98 -8.32 -24.38
CA GLY A 447 -10.33 -9.73 -24.51
C GLY A 447 -11.75 -10.06 -24.03
N TYR A 448 -12.13 -11.30 -24.25
CA TYR A 448 -13.48 -11.78 -23.97
C TYR A 448 -13.45 -12.81 -22.84
N VAL A 449 -14.26 -12.60 -21.82
CA VAL A 449 -14.62 -13.64 -20.85
C VAL A 449 -15.96 -14.23 -21.24
N THR A 450 -15.98 -15.50 -21.59
CA THR A 450 -17.16 -16.16 -22.17
C THR A 450 -17.45 -17.50 -21.49
N LEU A 451 -18.68 -17.98 -21.62
CA LEU A 451 -19.03 -19.35 -21.30
C LEU A 451 -18.80 -20.26 -22.54
N PRO A 452 -18.73 -21.60 -22.37
CA PRO A 452 -18.50 -22.52 -23.48
C PRO A 452 -19.47 -22.40 -24.64
N ASP A 453 -20.73 -22.04 -24.33
CA ASP A 453 -21.82 -21.95 -25.30
C ASP A 453 -22.12 -20.51 -25.76
N ASP A 454 -21.36 -19.51 -25.26
CA ASP A 454 -21.57 -18.11 -25.63
C ASP A 454 -21.15 -17.85 -27.08
N GLU A 455 -21.81 -16.89 -27.69
CA GLU A 455 -21.51 -16.39 -29.02
C GLU A 455 -20.41 -15.32 -28.95
N PHE A 456 -19.64 -15.20 -30.03
CA PHE A 456 -18.72 -14.10 -30.22
C PHE A 456 -19.49 -12.90 -30.74
N THR A 457 -19.44 -11.77 -30.00
CA THR A 457 -20.19 -10.55 -30.36
C THR A 457 -19.21 -9.41 -30.64
N PHE A 458 -19.53 -8.61 -31.66
CA PHE A 458 -18.80 -7.40 -32.00
C PHE A 458 -19.76 -6.35 -32.60
N THR A 459 -19.39 -5.09 -32.55
CA THR A 459 -20.18 -4.02 -33.17
C THR A 459 -19.46 -3.53 -34.42
N ALA A 460 -20.18 -3.34 -35.49
CA ALA A 460 -19.68 -2.72 -36.70
C ALA A 460 -20.46 -1.45 -37.03
N THR A 461 -19.73 -0.38 -37.38
CA THR A 461 -20.30 0.90 -37.81
C THR A 461 -19.78 1.24 -39.21
N GLY A 462 -20.65 1.57 -40.11
CA GLY A 462 -20.23 1.91 -41.47
C GLY A 462 -21.31 2.50 -42.35
N SER A 463 -20.92 2.98 -43.53
CA SER A 463 -21.81 3.61 -44.50
C SER A 463 -22.24 2.69 -45.67
N GLU A 464 -21.69 1.49 -45.73
CA GLU A 464 -21.93 0.56 -46.83
C GLU A 464 -22.83 -0.60 -46.46
N ASN A 465 -23.55 -1.10 -47.46
CA ASN A 465 -24.26 -2.37 -47.37
C ASN A 465 -23.35 -3.47 -47.91
N CYS A 466 -22.93 -4.38 -47.07
CA CYS A 466 -22.07 -5.49 -47.46
C CYS A 466 -22.39 -6.75 -46.66
N LEU A 467 -21.82 -7.86 -47.08
CA LEU A 467 -21.87 -9.11 -46.32
C LEU A 467 -20.59 -9.22 -45.52
N MET A 468 -20.74 -9.36 -44.22
CA MET A 468 -19.59 -9.62 -43.32
C MET A 468 -19.07 -11.04 -43.55
N GLU A 469 -17.82 -11.17 -43.81
CA GLU A 469 -17.11 -12.45 -43.89
C GLU A 469 -16.16 -12.58 -42.70
N LEU A 470 -16.25 -13.71 -42.00
CA LEU A 470 -15.41 -14.02 -40.85
C LEU A 470 -14.42 -15.11 -41.26
N ASP A 471 -13.15 -14.78 -41.25
CA ASP A 471 -12.03 -15.75 -41.33
C ASP A 471 -11.29 -15.72 -39.99
N LEU A 472 -11.99 -16.19 -38.94
CA LEU A 472 -11.53 -16.13 -37.57
C LEU A 472 -11.31 -17.54 -37.04
N VAL A 473 -10.17 -17.78 -36.43
CA VAL A 473 -9.76 -19.05 -35.87
C VAL A 473 -9.23 -18.85 -34.47
N LEU A 474 -9.67 -19.69 -33.55
CA LEU A 474 -9.08 -19.78 -32.23
C LEU A 474 -7.81 -20.62 -32.25
N SER A 475 -6.88 -20.37 -31.36
CA SER A 475 -5.62 -21.13 -31.24
C SER A 475 -5.83 -22.63 -30.98
N ASP A 476 -7.01 -23.05 -30.52
CA ASP A 476 -7.44 -24.45 -30.37
C ASP A 476 -7.98 -25.07 -31.65
N GLY A 477 -8.05 -24.32 -32.74
CA GLY A 477 -8.52 -24.74 -34.06
C GLY A 477 -10.02 -24.56 -34.32
N ASN A 478 -10.78 -24.07 -33.36
CA ASN A 478 -12.18 -23.77 -33.54
C ASN A 478 -12.35 -22.51 -34.43
N GLN A 479 -13.38 -22.53 -35.26
CA GLN A 479 -13.72 -21.45 -36.20
C GLN A 479 -14.93 -20.66 -35.70
N ILE A 480 -15.02 -19.41 -36.10
CA ILE A 480 -16.16 -18.54 -35.82
C ILE A 480 -16.93 -18.26 -37.10
N SER A 481 -18.25 -18.46 -37.07
CA SER A 481 -19.10 -18.23 -38.22
C SER A 481 -20.50 -17.75 -37.81
N PHE A 482 -21.16 -17.04 -38.70
CA PHE A 482 -22.56 -16.68 -38.50
C PHE A 482 -23.48 -17.92 -38.56
N ALA A 483 -24.52 -17.92 -37.72
CA ALA A 483 -25.51 -18.99 -37.69
C ALA A 483 -26.28 -19.10 -39.02
N ASN A 484 -26.65 -17.94 -39.58
CA ASN A 484 -27.33 -17.84 -40.87
C ASN A 484 -26.66 -16.74 -41.73
N PRO A 485 -26.72 -16.88 -43.08
CA PRO A 485 -26.17 -15.84 -43.96
C PRO A 485 -26.85 -14.45 -43.81
N SER A 486 -28.10 -14.42 -43.35
CA SER A 486 -28.81 -13.14 -43.08
C SER A 486 -28.24 -12.37 -41.90
N ASP A 487 -27.58 -13.08 -40.94
CA ASP A 487 -27.01 -12.47 -39.75
C ASP A 487 -25.71 -11.71 -40.07
N ALA A 488 -25.07 -12.07 -41.17
CA ALA A 488 -23.88 -11.44 -41.71
C ALA A 488 -24.13 -10.13 -42.47
N GLN A 489 -25.42 -9.77 -42.72
CA GLN A 489 -25.73 -8.58 -43.52
C GLN A 489 -25.50 -7.30 -42.73
N MET A 490 -24.55 -6.50 -43.17
CA MET A 490 -24.32 -5.13 -42.71
C MET A 490 -25.18 -4.18 -43.54
N THR A 491 -25.79 -3.20 -42.86
CA THR A 491 -26.48 -2.05 -43.46
C THR A 491 -25.91 -0.78 -42.89
N ALA A 492 -25.95 0.31 -43.65
CA ALA A 492 -25.44 1.60 -43.18
C ALA A 492 -25.96 1.95 -41.78
N GLY A 493 -25.05 2.36 -40.90
CA GLY A 493 -25.28 2.64 -39.48
C GLY A 493 -24.45 1.73 -38.56
N THR A 494 -24.81 1.66 -37.29
CA THR A 494 -24.18 0.79 -36.27
C THR A 494 -25.02 -0.46 -36.08
N LYS A 495 -24.39 -1.64 -36.12
CA LYS A 495 -25.03 -2.93 -35.91
C LYS A 495 -24.17 -3.85 -35.06
N GLN A 496 -24.80 -4.47 -34.06
CA GLN A 496 -24.18 -5.55 -33.31
C GLN A 496 -24.33 -6.87 -34.08
N PHE A 497 -23.24 -7.60 -34.19
CA PHE A 497 -23.15 -8.91 -34.78
C PHE A 497 -22.94 -9.97 -33.72
N SER A 498 -23.49 -11.16 -33.96
CA SER A 498 -23.30 -12.34 -33.11
C SER A 498 -22.94 -13.53 -33.97
N ALA A 499 -21.85 -14.19 -33.66
CA ALA A 499 -21.33 -15.32 -34.41
C ALA A 499 -21.09 -16.54 -33.52
N ILE A 500 -21.38 -17.71 -34.01
CA ILE A 500 -21.22 -18.97 -33.29
C ILE A 500 -19.76 -19.36 -33.34
N ILE A 501 -19.18 -19.70 -32.19
CA ILE A 501 -17.89 -20.34 -32.08
C ILE A 501 -18.11 -21.86 -32.28
N GLN A 502 -17.61 -22.40 -33.40
CA GLN A 502 -17.79 -23.81 -33.73
C GLN A 502 -16.91 -24.68 -32.84
N GLY A 503 -17.47 -25.80 -32.36
CA GLY A 503 -16.77 -26.74 -31.51
C GLY A 503 -17.06 -26.55 -30.02
N ASN A 504 -16.60 -27.52 -29.23
CA ASN A 504 -16.76 -27.47 -27.78
C ASN A 504 -15.55 -26.78 -27.16
N ARG A 505 -15.75 -25.65 -26.58
CA ARG A 505 -14.74 -25.00 -25.75
C ARG A 505 -14.73 -25.61 -24.36
N SER A 506 -13.57 -26.03 -23.90
CA SER A 506 -13.44 -26.60 -22.57
C SER A 506 -13.53 -25.49 -21.54
N PRO A 507 -14.28 -25.65 -20.45
CA PRO A 507 -14.18 -24.76 -19.31
C PRO A 507 -12.73 -24.63 -18.83
N GLN A 508 -12.34 -23.46 -18.34
CA GLN A 508 -10.95 -23.16 -17.93
C GLN A 508 -9.95 -23.26 -19.09
N SER A 509 -10.31 -22.76 -20.25
CA SER A 509 -9.40 -22.68 -21.38
C SER A 509 -9.23 -21.23 -21.83
N GLN A 510 -8.04 -20.94 -22.33
CA GLN A 510 -7.67 -19.69 -22.94
C GLN A 510 -7.29 -19.96 -24.40
N SER A 511 -7.80 -19.15 -25.29
CA SER A 511 -7.51 -19.26 -26.72
C SER A 511 -7.24 -17.87 -27.26
N THR A 512 -6.25 -17.74 -28.12
CA THR A 512 -6.06 -16.52 -28.90
C THR A 512 -6.95 -16.60 -30.14
N LEU A 513 -7.76 -15.56 -30.34
CA LEU A 513 -8.58 -15.38 -31.52
C LEU A 513 -7.79 -14.59 -32.54
N THR A 514 -7.51 -15.20 -33.65
CA THR A 514 -6.76 -14.58 -34.77
C THR A 514 -7.51 -14.71 -36.09
N GLY A 515 -7.23 -13.83 -37.01
CA GLY A 515 -7.78 -13.85 -38.36
C GLY A 515 -8.27 -12.51 -38.80
N SER A 516 -9.36 -12.49 -39.57
CA SER A 516 -9.90 -11.26 -40.12
C SER A 516 -11.41 -11.24 -40.22
N ILE A 517 -11.93 -10.03 -40.12
CA ILE A 517 -13.30 -9.70 -40.49
C ILE A 517 -13.25 -8.81 -41.73
N SER A 518 -14.00 -9.18 -42.77
CA SER A 518 -14.06 -8.36 -43.99
C SER A 518 -15.48 -8.03 -44.35
N CYS A 519 -15.66 -6.90 -45.02
CA CYS A 519 -16.95 -6.46 -45.56
C CYS A 519 -16.70 -5.60 -46.81
N GLY A 520 -17.02 -6.14 -47.99
CA GLY A 520 -16.68 -5.47 -49.24
C GLY A 520 -15.20 -5.32 -49.49
N SER A 521 -14.72 -4.10 -49.52
CA SER A 521 -13.28 -3.79 -49.63
C SER A 521 -12.60 -3.57 -48.28
N SER A 522 -13.36 -3.56 -47.20
CA SER A 522 -12.87 -3.36 -45.83
C SER A 522 -12.35 -4.64 -45.25
N TYR A 523 -11.17 -4.58 -44.62
CA TYR A 523 -10.50 -5.74 -44.05
C TYR A 523 -9.90 -5.37 -42.69
N PHE A 524 -10.19 -6.17 -41.66
CA PHE A 524 -9.74 -5.95 -40.28
C PHE A 524 -9.05 -7.20 -39.78
N GLU A 525 -7.82 -7.11 -39.38
CA GLU A 525 -7.14 -8.17 -38.66
C GLU A 525 -7.56 -8.16 -37.18
N ILE A 526 -7.83 -9.33 -36.66
CA ILE A 526 -8.21 -9.57 -35.27
C ILE A 526 -7.11 -10.38 -34.60
N ASN A 527 -6.68 -9.89 -33.46
CA ASN A 527 -5.80 -10.63 -32.58
C ASN A 527 -6.20 -10.26 -31.13
N THR A 528 -6.98 -11.11 -30.50
CA THR A 528 -7.50 -10.87 -29.15
C THR A 528 -7.57 -12.17 -28.36
N MET A 529 -7.61 -12.08 -27.04
CA MET A 529 -7.74 -13.24 -26.18
C MET A 529 -9.21 -13.59 -25.94
N LEU A 530 -9.51 -14.87 -25.84
CA LEU A 530 -10.79 -15.41 -25.45
C LEU A 530 -10.61 -16.39 -24.29
N LEU A 531 -11.05 -15.96 -23.11
CA LEU A 531 -11.07 -16.76 -21.91
C LEU A 531 -12.40 -17.49 -21.80
N THR A 532 -12.39 -18.81 -21.76
CA THR A 532 -13.58 -19.62 -21.57
C THR A 532 -13.64 -20.14 -20.14
N LEU A 533 -14.64 -19.71 -19.38
CA LEU A 533 -14.92 -20.16 -18.04
C LEU A 533 -16.14 -21.08 -18.01
N GLY A 534 -16.15 -22.05 -17.14
CA GLY A 534 -17.35 -22.87 -16.90
C GLY A 534 -18.42 -22.12 -16.12
N LYS A 535 -17.96 -21.26 -15.22
CA LYS A 535 -18.77 -20.32 -14.44
C LYS A 535 -18.07 -18.97 -14.40
N ILE A 536 -18.86 -17.91 -14.52
CA ILE A 536 -18.40 -16.53 -14.36
C ILE A 536 -18.96 -16.03 -13.03
N PRO A 537 -18.11 -15.66 -12.06
CA PRO A 537 -18.55 -15.14 -10.78
C PRO A 537 -19.30 -13.82 -10.93
N ILE A 538 -20.29 -13.60 -10.08
CA ILE A 538 -21.05 -12.34 -9.99
C ILE A 538 -20.69 -11.66 -8.69
N PRO A 539 -19.89 -10.59 -8.70
CA PRO A 539 -19.53 -9.87 -7.48
C PRO A 539 -20.74 -9.34 -6.71
N SER A 540 -20.71 -9.50 -5.39
CA SER A 540 -21.70 -8.97 -4.47
C SER A 540 -21.04 -8.56 -3.17
N GLU A 541 -21.61 -7.59 -2.45
CA GLU A 541 -21.13 -7.20 -1.13
C GLU A 541 -21.47 -8.28 -0.10
N ILE A 542 -20.51 -8.61 0.76
CA ILE A 542 -20.62 -9.63 1.79
C ILE A 542 -20.67 -8.98 3.15
N PHE A 543 -21.78 -9.18 3.86
CA PHE A 543 -21.98 -8.68 5.21
C PHE A 543 -22.14 -9.83 6.19
N GLY A 544 -21.56 -9.69 7.39
CA GLY A 544 -21.69 -10.74 8.38
C GLY A 544 -21.37 -10.30 9.81
N LYS A 545 -21.54 -11.24 10.72
CA LYS A 545 -21.13 -11.08 12.12
C LYS A 545 -20.15 -12.17 12.45
N ILE A 546 -19.07 -11.81 13.13
CA ILE A 546 -18.04 -12.72 13.56
C ILE A 546 -17.86 -12.66 15.09
N ASN A 547 -17.39 -13.78 15.66
CA ASN A 547 -17.15 -13.85 17.09
C ASN A 547 -15.78 -13.24 17.42
N THR A 548 -15.67 -12.51 18.54
CA THR A 548 -14.41 -11.87 18.96
C THR A 548 -13.39 -12.85 19.55
N ASP A 549 -13.81 -13.99 20.08
CA ASP A 549 -12.97 -14.82 20.96
C ASP A 549 -12.87 -16.28 20.50
N GLN A 550 -13.66 -16.69 19.53
CA GLN A 550 -13.75 -18.10 19.10
C GLN A 550 -13.48 -18.22 17.62
N GLN A 551 -12.69 -19.20 17.26
CA GLN A 551 -12.56 -19.63 15.87
C GLN A 551 -13.93 -20.07 15.35
N GLN A 552 -14.24 -19.64 14.15
CA GLN A 552 -15.52 -19.96 13.50
C GLN A 552 -15.36 -20.08 11.99
N GLN A 553 -16.27 -20.80 11.37
CA GLN A 553 -16.38 -20.87 9.91
C GLN A 553 -17.57 -20.03 9.44
N ILE A 554 -17.33 -19.24 8.42
CA ILE A 554 -18.40 -18.55 7.69
C ILE A 554 -18.47 -19.14 6.30
N SER A 555 -19.68 -19.47 5.88
CA SER A 555 -19.96 -19.90 4.52
C SER A 555 -20.58 -18.75 3.75
N VAL A 556 -19.92 -18.34 2.69
CA VAL A 556 -20.36 -17.28 1.78
C VAL A 556 -20.84 -17.92 0.50
N GLU A 557 -22.06 -17.63 0.09
CA GLU A 557 -22.60 -18.07 -1.18
C GLU A 557 -22.02 -17.21 -2.31
N ILE A 558 -21.46 -17.86 -3.31
CA ILE A 558 -20.87 -17.18 -4.47
C ILE A 558 -21.80 -17.38 -5.66
N ASP A 559 -22.48 -16.32 -6.03
CA ASP A 559 -23.33 -16.31 -7.22
C ASP A 559 -22.48 -16.40 -8.50
N SER A 560 -22.94 -17.17 -9.46
CA SER A 560 -22.25 -17.32 -10.74
C SER A 560 -23.23 -17.67 -11.86
N ILE A 561 -22.86 -17.34 -13.08
CA ILE A 561 -23.56 -17.78 -14.31
C ILE A 561 -22.75 -18.83 -15.02
N GLY A 562 -23.41 -19.74 -15.73
CA GLY A 562 -22.80 -20.82 -16.50
C GLY A 562 -23.21 -22.21 -16.01
N ASN A 563 -22.99 -23.20 -16.87
CA ASN A 563 -23.49 -24.58 -16.67
C ASN A 563 -22.40 -25.60 -16.28
N PHE A 564 -21.14 -25.19 -16.34
CA PHE A 564 -20.02 -26.08 -16.06
C PHE A 564 -19.25 -25.54 -14.85
N SER A 565 -18.76 -26.44 -14.01
CA SER A 565 -17.96 -26.06 -12.86
C SER A 565 -16.61 -25.45 -13.29
N ASN A 566 -16.10 -24.57 -12.46
CA ASN A 566 -14.83 -23.87 -12.69
C ASN A 566 -14.09 -23.66 -11.37
N SER A 567 -12.75 -23.71 -11.38
CA SER A 567 -11.93 -23.39 -10.21
C SER A 567 -11.38 -21.99 -10.29
N PHE A 568 -11.28 -21.36 -9.12
CA PHE A 568 -10.68 -20.04 -8.96
C PHE A 568 -9.75 -20.06 -7.76
N ARG A 569 -8.63 -19.40 -7.86
CA ARG A 569 -7.78 -19.13 -6.71
C ARG A 569 -8.46 -18.07 -5.85
N VAL A 570 -8.39 -18.22 -4.54
CA VAL A 570 -8.98 -17.29 -3.58
C VAL A 570 -7.87 -16.47 -2.95
N GLU A 571 -7.99 -15.17 -3.02
CA GLU A 571 -7.13 -14.23 -2.31
C GLU A 571 -7.99 -13.42 -1.34
N ILE A 572 -7.42 -13.06 -0.20
CA ILE A 572 -8.10 -12.19 0.77
C ILE A 572 -7.21 -10.99 1.02
N ASN A 573 -7.75 -9.81 0.80
CA ASN A 573 -7.06 -8.54 0.93
C ASN A 573 -7.56 -7.73 2.14
N GLY A 574 -6.75 -6.78 2.57
CA GLY A 574 -7.07 -5.85 3.64
C GLY A 574 -7.02 -6.46 5.05
N PRO A 575 -7.54 -5.77 6.07
CA PRO A 575 -7.54 -6.21 7.47
C PRO A 575 -8.13 -7.60 7.69
N LEU A 576 -9.06 -8.02 6.84
CA LEU A 576 -9.67 -9.34 6.87
C LEU A 576 -8.64 -10.47 6.76
N SER A 577 -7.59 -10.31 5.96
CA SER A 577 -6.55 -11.34 5.74
C SER A 577 -5.77 -11.71 7.01
N ARG A 578 -5.76 -10.85 8.02
CA ARG A 578 -5.06 -11.10 9.29
C ARG A 578 -5.76 -12.11 10.21
N ILE A 579 -7.06 -12.26 10.02
CA ILE A 579 -7.92 -13.09 10.87
C ILE A 579 -8.55 -14.25 10.12
N THR A 580 -8.30 -14.38 8.84
CA THR A 580 -8.92 -15.40 7.99
C THR A 580 -7.88 -16.36 7.45
N GLU A 581 -8.31 -17.62 7.37
CA GLU A 581 -7.67 -18.64 6.57
C GLU A 581 -8.74 -19.22 5.64
N THR A 582 -8.42 -19.43 4.39
CA THR A 582 -9.33 -20.03 3.41
C THR A 582 -8.59 -21.06 2.59
N SER A 583 -9.32 -21.89 1.86
CA SER A 583 -8.72 -22.75 0.85
C SER A 583 -8.11 -21.87 -0.25
N ASP A 584 -6.94 -22.23 -0.75
CA ASP A 584 -6.28 -21.54 -1.86
C ASP A 584 -7.13 -21.53 -3.15
N GLU A 585 -8.09 -22.44 -3.27
CA GLU A 585 -8.97 -22.57 -4.42
C GLU A 585 -10.43 -22.80 -4.01
N ILE A 586 -11.35 -22.23 -4.78
CA ILE A 586 -12.79 -22.53 -4.74
C ILE A 586 -13.20 -23.16 -6.07
N PHE A 587 -14.09 -24.13 -5.97
CA PHE A 587 -14.69 -24.77 -7.13
C PHE A 587 -16.16 -24.33 -7.24
N LEU A 588 -16.46 -23.53 -8.26
CA LEU A 588 -17.81 -23.06 -8.50
C LEU A 588 -18.62 -24.10 -9.26
N ASP A 589 -19.73 -24.53 -8.67
CA ASP A 589 -20.72 -25.44 -9.24
C ASP A 589 -22.15 -24.89 -9.07
N GLU A 590 -23.17 -25.74 -9.03
CA GLU A 590 -24.57 -25.28 -8.90
C GLU A 590 -24.90 -24.63 -7.54
N SER A 591 -24.10 -24.89 -6.50
CA SER A 591 -24.34 -24.37 -5.13
C SER A 591 -23.02 -24.08 -4.42
N SER A 592 -22.25 -23.17 -4.96
CA SER A 592 -20.90 -22.94 -4.47
C SER A 592 -20.89 -22.06 -3.22
N GLN A 593 -20.27 -22.58 -2.19
CA GLN A 593 -20.05 -21.86 -0.95
C GLN A 593 -18.55 -21.76 -0.69
N LEU A 594 -18.07 -20.54 -0.51
CA LEU A 594 -16.74 -20.29 -0.01
C LEU A 594 -16.75 -20.41 1.51
N VAL A 595 -15.97 -21.33 2.04
CA VAL A 595 -15.79 -21.47 3.48
C VAL A 595 -14.55 -20.70 3.91
N ILE A 596 -14.76 -19.78 4.84
CA ILE A 596 -13.72 -18.94 5.40
C ILE A 596 -13.58 -19.31 6.87
N ASP A 597 -12.38 -19.74 7.24
CA ASP A 597 -12.01 -19.98 8.63
C ASP A 597 -11.57 -18.64 9.25
N ILE A 598 -12.27 -18.21 10.29
CA ILE A 598 -11.94 -16.98 10.99
C ILE A 598 -11.33 -17.33 12.33
N ASP A 599 -10.10 -16.88 12.54
CA ASP A 599 -9.39 -16.92 13.81
C ASP A 599 -9.19 -15.48 14.32
N PRO A 600 -9.90 -15.05 15.34
CA PRO A 600 -9.77 -13.69 15.88
C PRO A 600 -8.37 -13.32 16.38
N LYS A 601 -7.54 -14.31 16.74
CA LYS A 601 -6.16 -14.12 17.26
C LYS A 601 -6.04 -13.09 18.40
N GLY A 602 -7.16 -12.77 19.08
CA GLY A 602 -7.21 -11.73 20.09
C GLY A 602 -7.19 -10.29 19.56
N LEU A 603 -7.36 -10.12 18.25
CA LEU A 603 -7.32 -8.81 17.58
C LEU A 603 -8.68 -8.09 17.56
N LEU A 604 -9.77 -8.80 17.87
CA LEU A 604 -11.11 -8.28 17.70
C LEU A 604 -11.71 -7.80 19.03
N SER A 605 -12.44 -6.69 18.97
CA SER A 605 -13.25 -6.15 20.05
C SER A 605 -14.73 -6.12 19.66
N ASP A 606 -15.64 -6.19 20.65
CA ASP A 606 -17.07 -6.16 20.37
C ASP A 606 -17.48 -4.84 19.70
N GLY A 607 -18.16 -4.94 18.55
CA GLY A 607 -18.58 -3.82 17.72
C GLY A 607 -17.53 -3.32 16.71
N MET A 608 -16.35 -3.94 16.64
CA MET A 608 -15.34 -3.62 15.64
C MET A 608 -15.83 -4.01 14.23
N ILE A 609 -15.61 -3.14 13.25
CA ILE A 609 -15.89 -3.40 11.84
C ILE A 609 -14.59 -3.81 11.16
N ILE A 610 -14.62 -4.95 10.50
CA ILE A 610 -13.51 -5.49 9.76
C ILE A 610 -13.87 -5.43 8.28
N ASN A 611 -13.14 -4.58 7.56
CA ASN A 611 -13.28 -4.46 6.11
C ASN A 611 -12.21 -5.28 5.41
N GLY A 612 -12.51 -5.71 4.20
CA GLY A 612 -11.59 -6.43 3.34
C GLY A 612 -12.23 -6.79 2.02
N GLU A 613 -11.52 -7.55 1.24
CA GLU A 613 -11.98 -8.03 -0.05
C GLU A 613 -11.67 -9.52 -0.19
N ILE A 614 -12.59 -10.26 -0.72
CA ILE A 614 -12.35 -11.60 -1.23
C ILE A 614 -12.24 -11.49 -2.74
N VAL A 615 -11.15 -11.96 -3.29
CA VAL A 615 -10.88 -11.89 -4.72
C VAL A 615 -10.82 -13.30 -5.29
N LEU A 616 -11.67 -13.57 -6.26
CA LEU A 616 -11.61 -14.79 -7.05
C LEU A 616 -10.75 -14.53 -8.29
N VAL A 617 -9.70 -15.30 -8.45
CA VAL A 617 -8.74 -15.13 -9.54
C VAL A 617 -8.82 -16.37 -10.46
N SER A 618 -9.07 -16.14 -11.75
CA SER A 618 -9.04 -17.22 -12.73
C SER A 618 -7.61 -17.68 -13.00
N PHE A 619 -7.46 -18.79 -13.68
CA PHE A 619 -6.16 -19.32 -14.09
C PHE A 619 -5.37 -18.38 -15.03
N SER A 620 -6.06 -17.45 -15.68
CA SER A 620 -5.50 -16.43 -16.56
C SER A 620 -5.24 -15.09 -15.89
N GLY A 621 -5.51 -14.97 -14.57
CA GLY A 621 -5.29 -13.76 -13.81
C GLY A 621 -6.48 -12.78 -13.74
N HIS A 622 -7.60 -13.03 -14.43
CA HIS A 622 -8.81 -12.22 -14.29
C HIS A 622 -9.34 -12.28 -12.86
N ARG A 623 -9.77 -11.14 -12.34
CA ARG A 623 -10.12 -10.94 -10.93
C ARG A 623 -11.57 -10.52 -10.77
N TRP A 624 -12.27 -11.08 -9.79
CA TRP A 624 -13.61 -10.69 -9.35
C TRP A 624 -13.55 -10.37 -7.86
N GLU A 625 -13.82 -9.12 -7.51
CA GLU A 625 -13.67 -8.57 -6.16
C GLU A 625 -15.01 -8.56 -5.44
N TYR A 626 -15.03 -9.09 -4.21
CA TYR A 626 -16.18 -9.14 -3.32
C TYR A 626 -15.84 -8.32 -2.06
N PRO A 627 -16.32 -7.08 -1.96
CA PRO A 627 -16.16 -6.29 -0.74
C PRO A 627 -16.80 -7.00 0.46
N VAL A 628 -16.08 -7.04 1.57
CA VAL A 628 -16.51 -7.73 2.81
C VAL A 628 -16.54 -6.75 3.95
N GLU A 629 -17.64 -6.73 4.69
CA GLU A 629 -17.74 -6.02 5.95
C GLU A 629 -18.25 -6.99 7.03
N PHE A 630 -17.41 -7.30 8.01
CA PHE A 630 -17.80 -8.09 9.18
C PHE A 630 -17.84 -7.25 10.43
N VAL A 631 -18.89 -7.45 11.24
CA VAL A 631 -19.03 -6.82 12.55
C VAL A 631 -18.69 -7.86 13.62
N ALA A 632 -17.65 -7.58 14.39
CA ALA A 632 -17.24 -8.43 15.49
C ALA A 632 -18.24 -8.35 16.64
N LYS A 633 -18.63 -9.50 17.18
CA LYS A 633 -19.57 -9.59 18.31
C LYS A 633 -19.13 -10.68 19.29
N SER A 634 -19.07 -10.34 20.56
CA SER A 634 -18.73 -11.28 21.62
C SER A 634 -19.93 -12.14 22.00
N ASP A 635 -19.78 -13.47 21.91
CA ASP A 635 -20.69 -14.43 22.52
C ASP A 635 -20.23 -14.67 23.96
N THR A 636 -20.47 -13.72 24.85
CA THR A 636 -20.00 -13.80 26.22
C THR A 636 -20.68 -14.93 26.97
N SER A 637 -19.89 -15.95 27.36
CA SER A 637 -20.32 -16.89 28.42
C SER A 637 -20.60 -16.12 29.72
N GLU A 638 -21.43 -16.67 30.62
CA GLU A 638 -21.71 -16.06 31.93
C GLU A 638 -20.43 -15.72 32.73
N MET A 639 -19.33 -16.45 32.49
CA MET A 639 -18.01 -16.20 33.08
C MET A 639 -17.26 -15.03 32.40
N GLU A 640 -17.45 -14.80 31.11
CA GLU A 640 -16.83 -13.69 30.39
C GLU A 640 -17.58 -12.38 30.59
N LYS A 641 -18.88 -12.42 30.79
CA LYS A 641 -19.63 -11.25 31.29
C LYS A 641 -19.04 -10.67 32.56
N LEU A 642 -18.35 -11.49 33.38
CA LEU A 642 -17.65 -11.01 34.58
C LEU A 642 -16.34 -10.28 34.24
N ARG A 643 -15.76 -10.48 33.06
CA ARG A 643 -14.54 -9.78 32.58
C ARG A 643 -14.84 -8.42 31.92
N GLN A 644 -16.09 -8.16 31.59
CA GLN A 644 -16.49 -6.85 31.10
C GLN A 644 -16.10 -5.75 32.09
N PRO A 645 -15.60 -4.61 31.66
CA PRO A 645 -15.12 -3.54 32.53
C PRO A 645 -16.15 -3.06 33.53
N SER A 646 -17.43 -2.96 33.13
CA SER A 646 -18.57 -2.62 34.00
C SER A 646 -18.77 -3.63 35.11
N ASN A 647 -18.71 -4.91 34.79
CA ASN A 647 -18.90 -6.00 35.76
C ASN A 647 -17.69 -6.16 36.67
N MET A 648 -16.48 -5.93 36.17
CA MET A 648 -15.25 -5.88 36.97
C MET A 648 -15.29 -4.71 37.97
N LEU A 649 -15.76 -3.54 37.57
CA LEU A 649 -15.97 -2.40 38.47
C LEU A 649 -17.03 -2.70 39.51
N ALA A 650 -18.13 -3.34 39.13
CA ALA A 650 -19.18 -3.76 40.05
C ALA A 650 -18.65 -4.82 41.04
N LEU A 651 -17.88 -5.80 40.57
CA LEU A 651 -17.23 -6.82 41.42
C LEU A 651 -16.21 -6.20 42.39
N ALA A 652 -15.39 -5.28 41.91
CA ALA A 652 -14.42 -4.56 42.74
C ALA A 652 -15.12 -3.74 43.83
N GLY A 653 -16.24 -3.07 43.49
CA GLY A 653 -17.09 -2.36 44.42
C GLY A 653 -17.73 -3.30 45.48
N ALA A 654 -18.20 -4.46 45.05
CA ALA A 654 -18.75 -5.47 45.95
C ALA A 654 -17.70 -6.06 46.93
N LEU A 655 -16.49 -6.35 46.43
CA LEU A 655 -15.34 -6.80 47.25
C LEU A 655 -14.91 -5.72 48.25
N ALA A 656 -14.87 -4.46 47.84
CA ALA A 656 -14.56 -3.34 48.71
C ALA A 656 -15.64 -3.15 49.80
N MET A 657 -16.93 -3.36 49.49
CA MET A 657 -18.00 -3.39 50.47
C MET A 657 -17.82 -4.52 51.47
N LEU A 658 -17.52 -5.74 50.99
CA LEU A 658 -17.30 -6.91 51.86
C LEU A 658 -16.14 -6.66 52.82
N TRP A 659 -15.02 -6.11 52.30
CA TRP A 659 -13.86 -5.76 53.10
C TRP A 659 -14.18 -4.70 54.16
N THR A 660 -14.98 -3.70 53.81
CA THR A 660 -15.43 -2.64 54.74
C THR A 660 -16.36 -3.22 55.84
N ILE A 661 -17.28 -4.14 55.49
CA ILE A 661 -18.13 -4.84 56.43
C ILE A 661 -17.31 -5.68 57.41
N LEU A 662 -16.35 -6.46 56.91
CA LEU A 662 -15.44 -7.26 57.75
C LEU A 662 -14.62 -6.38 58.68
N GLY A 663 -14.07 -5.24 58.16
CA GLY A 663 -13.33 -4.27 58.95
C GLY A 663 -14.17 -3.58 60.02
N MET A 664 -15.46 -3.30 59.75
CA MET A 664 -16.40 -2.80 60.76
C MET A 664 -16.74 -3.85 61.82
N ARG A 665 -16.94 -5.11 61.41
CA ARG A 665 -17.20 -6.24 62.35
C ARG A 665 -16.03 -6.47 63.30
N ASP A 666 -14.77 -6.39 62.78
CA ASP A 666 -13.55 -6.48 63.61
C ASP A 666 -13.41 -5.30 64.56
N SER A 667 -13.74 -4.09 64.11
CA SER A 667 -13.74 -2.89 64.97
C SER A 667 -14.83 -2.95 66.09
N ILE A 668 -16.00 -3.53 65.76
CA ILE A 668 -17.08 -3.76 66.75
C ILE A 668 -16.68 -4.83 67.75
N ASN A 669 -16.06 -5.93 67.26
CA ASN A 669 -15.60 -7.01 68.14
C ASN A 669 -14.44 -6.54 69.04
N LYS A 670 -13.48 -5.74 68.56
CA LYS A 670 -12.46 -5.10 69.40
C LYS A 670 -13.07 -4.17 70.45
N LYS A 671 -14.11 -3.42 70.11
CA LYS A 671 -14.84 -2.59 71.11
C LYS A 671 -15.60 -3.44 72.16
N LYS A 672 -16.25 -4.57 71.77
CA LYS A 672 -16.87 -5.51 72.71
C LYS A 672 -15.84 -6.12 73.63
N ASN A 673 -14.72 -6.51 73.18
CA ASN A 673 -13.62 -7.05 74.01
C ASN A 673 -13.01 -6.00 74.94
N LEU A 674 -12.91 -4.73 74.51
CA LEU A 674 -12.47 -3.63 75.39
C LEU A 674 -13.54 -3.34 76.52
N VAL A 675 -14.83 -3.40 76.18
CA VAL A 675 -15.90 -3.23 77.18
C VAL A 675 -15.97 -4.43 78.17
N LEU A 676 -15.63 -5.64 77.73
CA LEU A 676 -15.55 -6.83 78.60
C LEU A 676 -14.34 -6.78 79.53
N ILE A 677 -13.25 -6.12 79.15
CA ILE A 677 -12.04 -5.93 79.97
C ILE A 677 -12.28 -4.83 81.04
N GLU A 678 -13.06 -3.79 80.72
CA GLU A 678 -13.40 -2.72 81.70
C GLU A 678 -14.45 -3.16 82.78
N THR A 679 -15.20 -4.23 82.57
CA THR A 679 -16.20 -4.73 83.50
C THR A 679 -15.69 -5.83 84.43
N THR A 680 -14.44 -6.29 84.31
CA THR A 680 -13.83 -7.34 85.15
C THR A 680 -12.71 -6.85 86.08
N ASN A 681 -12.48 -5.53 86.18
CA ASN A 681 -11.49 -4.95 87.11
C ASN A 681 -12.20 -4.20 88.28
N THR A 682 -12.94 -4.92 89.10
CA THR A 682 -13.21 -4.56 90.50
C THR A 682 -13.33 -5.84 91.25
N GLN A 683 -12.29 -6.32 91.89
CA GLN A 683 -12.13 -6.79 93.21
C GLN A 683 -10.86 -7.69 93.40
N ASP A 684 -10.11 -7.21 94.34
CA ASP A 684 -9.27 -7.87 95.34
C ASP A 684 -8.01 -8.65 94.97
N ASP A 685 -6.95 -7.98 95.24
CA ASP A 685 -5.96 -8.23 96.32
C ASP A 685 -5.09 -9.48 96.23
N ASP A 686 -3.79 -9.24 96.39
CA ASP A 686 -2.71 -10.02 96.95
C ASP A 686 -2.02 -11.16 96.17
N THR A 687 -0.71 -10.87 96.01
CA THR A 687 0.49 -11.74 96.07
C THR A 687 0.87 -12.61 94.85
N ALA A 688 2.13 -12.39 94.55
CA ALA A 688 3.14 -13.29 94.01
C ALA A 688 3.63 -13.07 92.56
N SER A 689 4.86 -12.66 92.55
CA SER A 689 5.79 -12.60 91.41
C SER A 689 5.91 -13.98 90.74
N GLU A 690 5.76 -14.00 89.43
CA GLU A 690 6.36 -15.02 88.61
C GLU A 690 6.84 -14.39 87.27
N GLN A 691 8.13 -14.53 87.01
CA GLN A 691 8.78 -14.11 85.76
C GLN A 691 8.33 -15.07 84.66
N ILE A 692 7.78 -14.51 83.59
CA ILE A 692 7.55 -15.25 82.35
C ILE A 692 8.63 -14.81 81.34
N ASN A 693 9.51 -15.77 81.02
CA ASN A 693 10.43 -15.67 79.89
C ASN A 693 9.66 -15.61 78.55
N ILE A 694 9.84 -14.53 77.79
CA ILE A 694 9.37 -14.45 76.41
C ILE A 694 10.47 -15.06 75.56
N VAL A 695 10.15 -16.24 74.99
CA VAL A 695 10.92 -16.83 73.89
C VAL A 695 10.39 -16.18 72.61
N SER A 696 11.24 -15.34 71.99
CA SER A 696 11.01 -14.85 70.65
C SER A 696 11.29 -15.99 69.65
N VAL A 697 10.25 -16.46 68.96
CA VAL A 697 10.41 -17.30 67.79
C VAL A 697 10.63 -16.33 66.60
N GLU A 698 11.86 -16.27 66.09
CA GLU A 698 12.11 -15.67 64.77
C GLU A 698 11.59 -16.65 63.73
N GLU A 699 10.55 -16.22 62.99
CA GLU A 699 10.17 -16.86 61.72
C GLU A 699 11.21 -16.47 60.67
N GLU A 700 11.97 -17.41 60.16
CA GLU A 700 12.80 -17.24 58.99
C GLU A 700 11.89 -16.98 57.76
N VAL A 701 12.06 -15.81 57.18
CA VAL A 701 11.42 -15.47 55.88
C VAL A 701 12.29 -16.13 54.79
N PRO A 702 11.71 -16.97 53.92
CA PRO A 702 12.48 -17.61 52.85
C PRO A 702 12.91 -16.55 51.83
N GLU A 703 14.20 -16.67 51.44
CA GLU A 703 14.77 -15.83 50.35
C GLU A 703 14.20 -16.24 48.98
N LEU A 704 13.76 -15.26 48.25
CA LEU A 704 13.27 -15.41 46.89
C LEU A 704 14.31 -14.83 45.90
N ASP A 705 14.42 -15.48 44.73
CA ASP A 705 15.27 -14.96 43.66
C ASP A 705 14.67 -13.68 43.03
N SER A 706 15.40 -13.04 42.13
CA SER A 706 14.95 -11.83 41.43
C SER A 706 13.68 -12.02 40.56
N TRP A 707 13.18 -13.23 40.47
CA TRP A 707 11.98 -13.63 39.74
C TRP A 707 10.86 -14.14 40.65
N GLY A 708 11.05 -14.06 42.00
CA GLY A 708 10.05 -14.42 42.98
C GLY A 708 9.89 -15.94 43.19
N ARG A 709 10.93 -16.76 42.95
CA ARG A 709 10.94 -18.21 43.22
C ARG A 709 11.78 -18.52 44.47
N LEU A 710 11.30 -19.50 45.24
CA LEU A 710 12.05 -20.02 46.39
C LEU A 710 13.41 -20.57 45.93
N ILE A 711 14.49 -20.16 46.62
CA ILE A 711 15.81 -20.70 46.44
C ILE A 711 15.93 -21.91 47.38
N ASP A 712 16.11 -23.12 46.84
CA ASP A 712 16.40 -24.35 47.58
C ASP A 712 17.86 -24.41 48.05
#